data_6e5fe324890c5687430ed7929b37ffd6
#
_entry.id   6e5fe324890c5687430ed7929b37ffd6
#
_cell.length_a   1.000
_cell.length_b   1.000
_cell.length_c   1.000
_cell.angle_alpha   90.00
_cell.angle_beta   90.00
_cell.angle_gamma   90.00
#
_symmetry.space_group_name_H-M   'P 1'
#
loop_
_entity.id
_entity.type
_entity.pdbx_description
1 polymer ?
#
loop_
_entity_poly.entity_id
_entity_poly.type
_entity_poly.pdbx_seq_one_letter_code
_entity_poly.pdbx_strand_id
1 'polypeptide(L)'
;MKKNFDVTGMTCSACSNRVEKAVAGVPGVEDVSVNLLKNSMTVNYDETKTGLEQIIQAVTNAGYGANEKQAAGSPAAKSVDPALAAKKEAAQMKTRLYVSLFFAAILMMLAMGPMVGMPLPEVMSGTKGAPINALTQFLLALPVVFVNFKYFTVGFKTLWQRSPNMDSLVAIGSSASMLFGLFALYMMLYALGQGDEATLHHYAHNLYFDSAAMILALITLGKYFESRAKHKTTDAISQLMSLVPDKAVVLKDGKETEVPVSSVQVGDIVVLKTGSRVSVDGIVVKGSGALDESSLTGESIPVDKKEGEELSASTLLTQGYIEMRATKVGGDTALAQIIKLVDEATSTKAPVARLADKVSGIFVPTVISIAIIAAIVWMLCGYSWEFALEIAVSVLVISCPCALGLATPTAIMVGTGRGARNGILFRSAEAIESLEKVDAVVLDKTGTVTSGKPSLTDVIAFGNVKPEELLTLVASVEQKSEHPLATAIVEGAKALNLSLKEASDFVQQLGNISGTCDGKSVRIGNKSVISSEDAKTKELADGLADEGKTPLYVIADGKMVGLLAIADPIRPDSKQAIEAMQAKGKEVWMLTGDNEKTARAVAARVGIKNVRAEVKPADKEAVVRELQARGKKVLMVGDGINDAPSLVRADVGVAIGAGTDVAIEAADVVLMKSRLSDMVNASALSHSTMLNIRENLFWAFIYNIIGIPVAAGVFYTAFGWILNPMIAAAAMSMSSVSVVTNALRLRGWKPVLRDSGNSDKSSDQVLLPSLRQLADVAVEAEQKDATGFVYKVGVEDMMCEHCVKAVKGALEKIPGVVSADVSLEQKSAVVRADRALSQEEVTDAIKAEDYEVTSFEAVSTPKEAVAIKIDGMMCEHCVKAVTKALSGIDGVTVLSVSLEDGLAKVAVPEGFDTEKLKAPIEDEGYQVVNIE
;
A
#
# COMPACT_ATOMS: atom_id res chain seq x y z
N MET A 1 -10.97 -2.14 17.56
CA MET A 1 -11.28 -3.16 16.53
C MET A 1 -11.83 -2.50 15.26
N LYS A 2 -11.47 -2.98 14.05
CA LYS A 2 -11.96 -2.44 12.77
C LYS A 2 -13.04 -3.36 12.19
N LYS A 3 -14.25 -2.84 11.93
CA LYS A 3 -15.39 -3.58 11.37
C LYS A 3 -16.03 -2.86 10.21
N ASN A 4 -16.56 -3.64 9.26
CA ASN A 4 -17.26 -3.14 8.09
C ASN A 4 -18.76 -3.41 8.19
N PHE A 5 -19.57 -2.42 7.77
CA PHE A 5 -21.04 -2.49 7.77
C PHE A 5 -21.58 -2.11 6.40
N ASP A 6 -22.63 -2.77 5.98
CA ASP A 6 -23.44 -2.33 4.85
C ASP A 6 -24.46 -1.30 5.34
N VAL A 7 -24.53 -0.13 4.71
CA VAL A 7 -25.41 0.97 5.08
C VAL A 7 -26.43 1.21 3.98
N THR A 8 -27.70 1.14 4.32
CA THR A 8 -28.80 1.32 3.35
C THR A 8 -29.48 2.68 3.51
N GLY A 9 -29.99 3.23 2.40
CA GLY A 9 -30.77 4.47 2.38
C GLY A 9 -29.95 5.74 2.08
N MET A 10 -28.63 5.66 1.92
CA MET A 10 -27.79 6.80 1.52
C MET A 10 -27.99 7.12 0.03
N THR A 11 -28.26 8.38 -0.29
CA THR A 11 -28.50 8.83 -1.67
C THR A 11 -27.52 9.94 -2.12
N CYS A 12 -26.83 10.59 -1.19
CA CYS A 12 -25.93 11.71 -1.49
C CYS A 12 -24.84 11.85 -0.41
N SER A 13 -23.83 12.71 -0.67
CA SER A 13 -22.75 12.99 0.25
C SER A 13 -23.20 13.57 1.60
N ALA A 14 -24.28 14.35 1.64
CA ALA A 14 -24.87 14.83 2.90
C ALA A 14 -25.37 13.67 3.76
N CYS A 15 -25.89 12.59 3.12
CA CYS A 15 -26.32 11.37 3.83
C CYS A 15 -25.15 10.65 4.45
N SER A 16 -24.05 10.44 3.68
CA SER A 16 -22.85 9.78 4.18
C SER A 16 -22.19 10.55 5.33
N ASN A 17 -22.12 11.88 5.22
CA ASN A 17 -21.59 12.75 6.28
C ASN A 17 -22.45 12.69 7.57
N ARG A 18 -23.78 12.55 7.42
CA ARG A 18 -24.68 12.40 8.59
C ARG A 18 -24.48 11.08 9.31
N VAL A 19 -24.35 9.97 8.57
CA VAL A 19 -24.05 8.67 9.15
C VAL A 19 -22.70 8.72 9.85
N GLU A 20 -21.68 9.31 9.22
CA GLU A 20 -20.35 9.46 9.75
C GLU A 20 -20.34 10.24 11.06
N LYS A 21 -21.03 11.40 11.12
CA LYS A 21 -21.16 12.20 12.33
C LYS A 21 -21.93 11.48 13.44
N ALA A 22 -22.99 10.75 13.10
CA ALA A 22 -23.78 10.01 14.08
C ALA A 22 -22.97 8.89 14.73
N VAL A 23 -22.19 8.16 13.95
CA VAL A 23 -21.34 7.05 14.43
C VAL A 23 -20.11 7.60 15.16
N ALA A 24 -19.47 8.66 14.65
CA ALA A 24 -18.36 9.33 15.34
C ALA A 24 -18.72 9.89 16.71
N GLY A 25 -20.01 10.20 16.94
CA GLY A 25 -20.52 10.65 18.25
C GLY A 25 -20.72 9.53 19.27
N VAL A 26 -20.56 8.27 18.91
CA VAL A 26 -20.71 7.13 19.80
C VAL A 26 -19.44 7.01 20.67
N PRO A 27 -19.56 6.98 22.02
CA PRO A 27 -18.41 6.84 22.90
C PRO A 27 -17.62 5.56 22.58
N GLY A 28 -16.30 5.67 22.41
CA GLY A 28 -15.44 4.52 22.09
C GLY A 28 -15.20 4.30 20.58
N VAL A 29 -15.82 5.08 19.69
CA VAL A 29 -15.46 5.10 18.26
C VAL A 29 -14.27 6.03 18.08
N GLU A 30 -13.20 5.49 17.47
CA GLU A 30 -11.95 6.20 17.20
C GLU A 30 -11.95 6.84 15.80
N ASP A 31 -12.41 6.06 14.81
CA ASP A 31 -12.49 6.53 13.42
C ASP A 31 -13.66 5.87 12.71
N VAL A 32 -14.29 6.63 11.82
CA VAL A 32 -15.37 6.13 10.96
C VAL A 32 -15.24 6.71 9.55
N SER A 33 -15.30 5.84 8.57
CA SER A 33 -15.30 6.22 7.16
C SER A 33 -16.53 5.64 6.47
N VAL A 34 -17.34 6.50 5.86
CA VAL A 34 -18.57 6.10 5.17
C VAL A 34 -18.39 6.26 3.66
N ASN A 35 -18.58 5.16 2.93
CA ASN A 35 -18.46 5.13 1.47
C ASN A 35 -19.86 5.12 0.82
N LEU A 36 -20.21 6.23 0.16
CA LEU A 36 -21.48 6.38 -0.53
C LEU A 36 -21.61 5.47 -1.76
N LEU A 37 -20.50 5.21 -2.48
CA LEU A 37 -20.54 4.41 -3.71
C LEU A 37 -20.79 2.93 -3.44
N LYS A 38 -20.20 2.41 -2.36
CA LYS A 38 -20.33 1.02 -1.93
C LYS A 38 -21.51 0.80 -0.98
N ASN A 39 -22.17 1.87 -0.54
CA ASN A 39 -23.18 1.81 0.53
C ASN A 39 -22.65 1.09 1.76
N SER A 40 -21.41 1.39 2.17
CA SER A 40 -20.75 0.74 3.29
C SER A 40 -20.11 1.76 4.23
N MET A 41 -19.85 1.36 5.47
CA MET A 41 -19.01 2.10 6.40
C MET A 41 -18.00 1.19 7.07
N THR A 42 -16.83 1.74 7.35
CA THR A 42 -15.79 1.11 8.17
C THR A 42 -15.69 1.88 9.48
N VAL A 43 -15.73 1.18 10.60
CA VAL A 43 -15.66 1.78 11.95
C VAL A 43 -14.50 1.14 12.70
N ASN A 44 -13.62 1.99 13.25
CA ASN A 44 -12.62 1.58 14.23
C ASN A 44 -13.10 1.99 15.62
N TYR A 45 -13.27 1.03 16.53
CA TYR A 45 -13.84 1.28 17.85
C TYR A 45 -13.23 0.38 18.92
N ASP A 46 -13.32 0.84 20.17
CA ASP A 46 -12.92 0.11 21.37
C ASP A 46 -14.07 -0.79 21.85
N GLU A 47 -13.90 -2.10 21.70
CA GLU A 47 -14.92 -3.11 22.09
C GLU A 47 -15.26 -3.08 23.60
N THR A 48 -14.36 -2.58 24.43
CA THR A 48 -14.60 -2.46 25.88
C THR A 48 -15.57 -1.34 26.21
N LYS A 49 -15.76 -0.36 25.29
CA LYS A 49 -16.61 0.83 25.49
C LYS A 49 -17.89 0.81 24.67
N THR A 50 -17.86 0.15 23.49
CA THR A 50 -18.96 0.21 22.53
C THR A 50 -19.19 -1.12 21.87
N GLY A 51 -20.46 -1.57 21.84
CA GLY A 51 -20.90 -2.77 21.12
C GLY A 51 -21.41 -2.47 19.70
N LEU A 52 -21.49 -3.52 18.87
CA LEU A 52 -22.02 -3.45 17.51
C LEU A 52 -23.43 -2.85 17.44
N GLU A 53 -24.29 -3.21 18.40
CA GLU A 53 -25.68 -2.73 18.46
C GLU A 53 -25.77 -1.21 18.63
N GLN A 54 -24.87 -0.59 19.40
CA GLN A 54 -24.84 0.86 19.60
C GLN A 54 -24.47 1.59 18.31
N ILE A 55 -23.54 1.03 17.52
CA ILE A 55 -23.16 1.58 16.22
C ILE A 55 -24.33 1.48 15.25
N ILE A 56 -24.99 0.32 15.18
CA ILE A 56 -26.18 0.11 14.33
C ILE A 56 -27.31 1.04 14.75
N GLN A 57 -27.54 1.20 16.05
CA GLN A 57 -28.55 2.09 16.60
C GLN A 57 -28.28 3.56 16.25
N ALA A 58 -27.01 4.00 16.31
CA ALA A 58 -26.63 5.36 15.90
C ALA A 58 -26.95 5.63 14.42
N VAL A 59 -26.70 4.67 13.54
CA VAL A 59 -27.06 4.76 12.12
C VAL A 59 -28.58 4.78 11.95
N THR A 60 -29.30 3.95 12.70
CA THR A 60 -30.76 3.88 12.63
C THR A 60 -31.39 5.18 13.14
N ASN A 61 -30.89 5.74 14.21
CA ASN A 61 -31.31 7.04 14.75
C ASN A 61 -31.02 8.19 13.77
N ALA A 62 -29.95 8.08 12.97
CA ALA A 62 -29.67 9.01 11.88
C ALA A 62 -30.64 8.86 10.70
N GLY A 63 -31.48 7.81 10.68
CA GLY A 63 -32.51 7.58 9.65
C GLY A 63 -32.12 6.62 8.53
N TYR A 64 -31.04 5.85 8.74
CA TYR A 64 -30.48 4.89 7.76
C TYR A 64 -30.45 3.48 8.36
N GLY A 65 -30.32 2.46 7.51
CA GLY A 65 -30.13 1.07 7.97
C GLY A 65 -28.67 0.70 7.98
N ALA A 66 -28.24 -0.13 8.97
CA ALA A 66 -26.90 -0.70 8.98
C ALA A 66 -26.97 -2.18 9.37
N ASN A 67 -26.14 -3.01 8.72
CA ASN A 67 -25.92 -4.40 9.05
C ASN A 67 -24.41 -4.69 9.02
N GLU A 68 -23.93 -5.54 9.93
CA GLU A 68 -22.54 -5.99 9.89
C GLU A 68 -22.26 -6.79 8.61
N LYS A 69 -21.21 -6.46 7.90
CA LYS A 69 -20.75 -7.20 6.72
C LYS A 69 -20.00 -8.45 7.19
N GLN A 70 -20.59 -9.62 7.05
CA GLN A 70 -19.95 -10.88 7.41
C GLN A 70 -18.75 -11.16 6.49
N ALA A 71 -17.67 -11.68 7.06
CA ALA A 71 -16.49 -12.10 6.31
C ALA A 71 -16.87 -13.22 5.33
N ALA A 72 -16.33 -13.16 4.12
CA ALA A 72 -16.52 -14.19 3.11
C ALA A 72 -15.96 -15.53 3.62
N GLY A 73 -16.81 -16.46 4.02
CA GLY A 73 -16.40 -17.78 4.53
C GLY A 73 -17.39 -18.46 5.48
N SER A 74 -18.48 -17.81 5.90
CA SER A 74 -19.46 -18.43 6.80
C SER A 74 -20.60 -19.13 6.03
N PRO A 75 -20.88 -20.43 6.29
CA PRO A 75 -21.84 -21.21 5.48
C PRO A 75 -23.32 -20.92 5.74
N ALA A 76 -23.67 -19.94 6.55
CA ALA A 76 -25.03 -19.70 6.97
C ALA A 76 -25.45 -18.26 6.82
N ALA A 77 -25.74 -17.84 5.61
CA ALA A 77 -26.82 -16.90 5.27
C ALA A 77 -26.90 -16.80 3.74
N LYS A 78 -28.08 -16.93 3.16
CA LYS A 78 -28.36 -16.51 1.80
C LYS A 78 -28.14 -14.99 1.72
N SER A 79 -26.87 -14.56 1.60
CA SER A 79 -26.53 -13.20 1.24
C SER A 79 -27.10 -12.96 -0.14
N VAL A 80 -28.07 -12.07 -0.24
CA VAL A 80 -28.54 -11.55 -1.53
C VAL A 80 -27.28 -11.06 -2.24
N ASP A 81 -26.92 -11.73 -3.34
CA ASP A 81 -25.77 -11.37 -4.17
C ASP A 81 -25.78 -9.85 -4.41
N PRO A 82 -24.78 -9.09 -3.95
CA PRO A 82 -24.74 -7.63 -4.10
C PRO A 82 -24.91 -7.20 -5.55
N ALA A 83 -24.42 -8.00 -6.50
CA ALA A 83 -24.57 -7.77 -7.93
C ALA A 83 -26.03 -7.95 -8.38
N LEU A 84 -26.77 -8.91 -7.79
CA LEU A 84 -28.17 -9.13 -8.08
C LEU A 84 -29.04 -8.00 -7.49
N ALA A 85 -28.72 -7.54 -6.28
CA ALA A 85 -29.40 -6.40 -5.65
C ALA A 85 -29.19 -5.12 -6.47
N ALA A 86 -27.96 -4.85 -6.89
CA ALA A 86 -27.62 -3.70 -7.74
C ALA A 86 -28.28 -3.75 -9.13
N LYS A 87 -28.37 -4.93 -9.76
CA LYS A 87 -29.09 -5.12 -11.02
C LYS A 87 -30.60 -4.85 -10.84
N LYS A 88 -31.20 -5.29 -9.73
CA LYS A 88 -32.60 -5.05 -9.40
C LYS A 88 -32.88 -3.56 -9.18
N GLU A 89 -32.01 -2.88 -8.46
CA GLU A 89 -32.10 -1.43 -8.21
C GLU A 89 -31.98 -0.63 -9.52
N ALA A 90 -31.03 -0.98 -10.39
CA ALA A 90 -30.86 -0.38 -11.70
C ALA A 90 -32.07 -0.61 -12.61
N ALA A 91 -32.69 -1.81 -12.59
CA ALA A 91 -33.90 -2.12 -13.33
C ALA A 91 -35.08 -1.29 -12.84
N GLN A 92 -35.29 -1.17 -11.53
CA GLN A 92 -36.31 -0.31 -10.95
C GLN A 92 -36.13 1.15 -11.34
N MET A 93 -34.89 1.67 -11.29
CA MET A 93 -34.60 3.04 -11.70
C MET A 93 -34.87 3.28 -13.18
N LYS A 94 -34.57 2.30 -14.03
CA LYS A 94 -34.87 2.34 -15.47
C LYS A 94 -36.39 2.43 -15.73
N THR A 95 -37.21 1.63 -15.03
CA THR A 95 -38.67 1.69 -15.13
C THR A 95 -39.22 3.05 -14.68
N ARG A 96 -38.73 3.56 -13.53
CA ARG A 96 -39.12 4.90 -13.04
C ARG A 96 -38.78 5.98 -14.07
N LEU A 97 -37.62 5.91 -14.68
CA LEU A 97 -37.20 6.87 -15.72
C LEU A 97 -38.09 6.85 -16.94
N TYR A 98 -38.39 5.65 -17.49
CA TYR A 98 -39.22 5.58 -18.69
C TYR A 98 -40.65 6.06 -18.43
N VAL A 99 -41.24 5.69 -17.29
CA VAL A 99 -42.55 6.19 -16.91
C VAL A 99 -42.55 7.71 -16.76
N SER A 100 -41.52 8.25 -16.04
CA SER A 100 -41.43 9.71 -15.85
C SER A 100 -41.23 10.45 -17.17
N LEU A 101 -40.35 9.99 -18.05
CA LEU A 101 -40.12 10.63 -19.35
C LEU A 101 -41.32 10.56 -20.27
N PHE A 102 -42.05 9.44 -20.29
CA PHE A 102 -43.24 9.27 -21.12
C PHE A 102 -44.34 10.26 -20.74
N PHE A 103 -44.70 10.32 -19.47
CA PHE A 103 -45.75 11.22 -19.00
C PHE A 103 -45.27 12.69 -19.01
N ALA A 104 -44.03 12.98 -18.67
CA ALA A 104 -43.50 14.34 -18.75
C ALA A 104 -43.46 14.87 -20.21
N ALA A 105 -43.17 14.03 -21.20
CA ALA A 105 -43.18 14.42 -22.61
C ALA A 105 -44.63 14.76 -23.09
N ILE A 106 -45.61 13.95 -22.72
CA ILE A 106 -47.03 14.23 -23.05
C ILE A 106 -47.47 15.54 -22.38
N LEU A 107 -47.11 15.71 -21.11
CA LEU A 107 -47.44 16.88 -20.32
C LEU A 107 -46.81 18.16 -20.90
N MET A 108 -45.53 18.07 -21.33
CA MET A 108 -44.85 19.16 -22.01
C MET A 108 -45.48 19.52 -23.38
N MET A 109 -45.94 18.51 -24.12
CA MET A 109 -46.69 18.76 -25.36
C MET A 109 -47.99 19.51 -25.09
N LEU A 110 -48.71 19.18 -24.00
CA LEU A 110 -49.94 19.88 -23.63
C LEU A 110 -49.72 21.30 -23.11
N ALA A 111 -48.65 21.51 -22.33
CA ALA A 111 -48.30 22.80 -21.73
C ALA A 111 -47.69 23.78 -22.73
N MET A 112 -46.69 23.32 -23.52
CA MET A 112 -45.94 24.18 -24.44
C MET A 112 -46.30 24.01 -25.91
N GLY A 113 -47.01 22.96 -26.28
CA GLY A 113 -47.42 22.70 -27.67
C GLY A 113 -48.17 23.85 -28.33
N PRO A 114 -49.12 24.51 -27.67
CA PRO A 114 -49.80 25.70 -28.19
C PRO A 114 -48.86 26.84 -28.55
N MET A 115 -47.76 27.04 -27.81
CA MET A 115 -46.78 28.10 -28.08
C MET A 115 -46.00 27.89 -29.39
N VAL A 116 -45.87 26.62 -29.83
CA VAL A 116 -45.24 26.25 -31.11
C VAL A 116 -46.24 25.94 -32.19
N GLY A 117 -47.54 26.32 -32.02
CA GLY A 117 -48.58 26.15 -33.01
C GLY A 117 -49.26 24.78 -33.09
N MET A 118 -49.07 23.91 -32.10
CA MET A 118 -49.77 22.63 -32.01
C MET A 118 -51.23 22.84 -31.58
N PRO A 119 -52.25 22.38 -32.33
CA PRO A 119 -53.62 22.52 -31.93
C PRO A 119 -53.98 21.67 -30.72
N LEU A 120 -54.54 22.28 -29.69
CA LEU A 120 -55.18 21.53 -28.60
C LEU A 120 -56.55 21.00 -29.06
N PRO A 121 -57.03 19.87 -28.49
CA PRO A 121 -58.40 19.44 -28.66
C PRO A 121 -59.38 20.57 -28.31
N GLU A 122 -60.46 20.73 -29.05
CA GLU A 122 -61.44 21.82 -28.86
C GLU A 122 -61.93 21.91 -27.40
N VAL A 123 -62.13 20.78 -26.75
CA VAL A 123 -62.52 20.67 -25.32
C VAL A 123 -61.55 21.30 -24.35
N MET A 124 -60.27 21.41 -24.75
CA MET A 124 -59.16 21.93 -23.91
C MET A 124 -58.69 23.31 -24.35
N SER A 125 -59.25 23.82 -25.44
CA SER A 125 -58.85 25.10 -26.04
C SER A 125 -59.77 26.25 -25.58
N GLY A 126 -59.19 27.50 -25.60
CA GLY A 126 -59.87 28.68 -25.16
C GLY A 126 -60.13 28.80 -23.67
N THR A 127 -60.80 29.88 -23.26
CA THR A 127 -61.03 30.20 -21.85
C THR A 127 -61.86 29.16 -21.12
N LYS A 128 -62.87 28.54 -21.77
CA LYS A 128 -63.70 27.50 -21.16
C LYS A 128 -63.04 26.16 -21.07
N GLY A 129 -62.10 25.87 -21.93
CA GLY A 129 -61.32 24.63 -21.93
C GLY A 129 -60.11 24.64 -20.99
N ALA A 130 -59.66 25.83 -20.55
CA ALA A 130 -58.46 25.95 -19.71
C ALA A 130 -58.49 25.17 -18.40
N PRO A 131 -59.63 25.11 -17.63
CA PRO A 131 -59.68 24.25 -16.43
C PRO A 131 -59.61 22.76 -16.74
N ILE A 132 -60.13 22.33 -17.90
CA ILE A 132 -60.05 20.91 -18.32
C ILE A 132 -58.60 20.57 -18.70
N ASN A 133 -57.92 21.46 -19.39
CA ASN A 133 -56.48 21.32 -19.70
C ASN A 133 -55.66 21.22 -18.40
N ALA A 134 -55.89 22.12 -17.44
CA ALA A 134 -55.21 22.11 -16.15
C ALA A 134 -55.44 20.79 -15.36
N LEU A 135 -56.69 20.31 -15.32
CA LEU A 135 -57.03 19.03 -14.69
C LEU A 135 -56.33 17.86 -15.41
N THR A 136 -56.29 17.87 -16.74
CA THR A 136 -55.61 16.86 -17.53
C THR A 136 -54.09 16.87 -17.24
N GLN A 137 -53.49 18.04 -17.16
CA GLN A 137 -52.08 18.17 -16.78
C GLN A 137 -51.82 17.65 -15.36
N PHE A 138 -52.67 17.96 -14.39
CA PHE A 138 -52.61 17.42 -13.04
C PHE A 138 -52.62 15.87 -13.03
N LEU A 139 -53.65 15.28 -13.72
CA LEU A 139 -53.77 13.84 -13.82
C LEU A 139 -52.55 13.15 -14.47
N LEU A 140 -51.94 13.79 -15.47
CA LEU A 140 -50.74 13.29 -16.14
C LEU A 140 -49.49 13.48 -15.28
N ALA A 141 -49.46 14.43 -14.38
CA ALA A 141 -48.37 14.63 -13.44
C ALA A 141 -48.38 13.56 -12.31
N LEU A 142 -49.54 13.07 -11.89
CA LEU A 142 -49.68 12.09 -10.81
C LEU A 142 -48.83 10.81 -11.00
N PRO A 143 -48.83 10.11 -12.15
CA PRO A 143 -47.96 8.95 -12.35
C PRO A 143 -46.48 9.26 -12.13
N VAL A 144 -46.03 10.45 -12.57
CA VAL A 144 -44.63 10.88 -12.35
C VAL A 144 -44.34 11.06 -10.86
N VAL A 145 -45.25 11.68 -10.12
CA VAL A 145 -45.15 11.86 -8.66
C VAL A 145 -45.16 10.52 -7.94
N PHE A 146 -46.09 9.61 -8.28
CA PHE A 146 -46.21 8.31 -7.62
C PHE A 146 -44.97 7.43 -7.83
N VAL A 147 -44.47 7.34 -9.06
CA VAL A 147 -43.25 6.54 -9.35
C VAL A 147 -42.03 7.13 -8.64
N ASN A 148 -42.01 8.43 -8.39
CA ASN A 148 -40.95 9.16 -7.73
C ASN A 148 -41.24 9.53 -6.26
N PHE A 149 -42.27 8.90 -5.64
CA PHE A 149 -42.71 9.23 -4.29
C PHE A 149 -41.59 9.15 -3.22
N LYS A 150 -40.58 8.33 -3.48
CA LYS A 150 -39.38 8.21 -2.62
C LYS A 150 -38.71 9.56 -2.37
N TYR A 151 -38.68 10.48 -3.33
CA TYR A 151 -38.07 11.80 -3.12
C TYR A 151 -38.82 12.62 -2.07
N PHE A 152 -40.14 12.53 -2.02
CA PHE A 152 -40.97 13.22 -1.04
C PHE A 152 -40.82 12.61 0.34
N THR A 153 -40.90 11.29 0.48
CA THR A 153 -40.80 10.61 1.77
C THR A 153 -39.42 10.82 2.42
N VAL A 154 -38.35 10.67 1.64
CA VAL A 154 -36.99 10.89 2.14
C VAL A 154 -36.71 12.38 2.36
N GLY A 155 -37.11 13.23 1.41
CA GLY A 155 -36.86 14.66 1.43
C GLY A 155 -37.50 15.35 2.63
N PHE A 156 -38.77 15.12 2.89
CA PHE A 156 -39.48 15.70 4.05
C PHE A 156 -39.01 15.10 5.37
N LYS A 157 -38.71 13.80 5.41
CA LYS A 157 -38.15 13.16 6.62
C LYS A 157 -36.80 13.80 7.01
N THR A 158 -35.90 14.01 6.08
CA THR A 158 -34.59 14.61 6.35
C THR A 158 -34.70 16.10 6.67
N LEU A 159 -35.66 16.81 6.09
CA LEU A 159 -35.97 18.21 6.43
C LEU A 159 -36.45 18.32 7.87
N TRP A 160 -37.40 17.48 8.29
CA TRP A 160 -37.91 17.43 9.66
C TRP A 160 -36.81 17.12 10.67
N GLN A 161 -35.87 16.26 10.30
CA GLN A 161 -34.71 15.92 11.12
C GLN A 161 -33.60 17.00 11.11
N ARG A 162 -33.87 18.22 10.62
CA ARG A 162 -32.93 19.33 10.50
C ARG A 162 -31.62 19.01 9.77
N SER A 163 -31.72 18.13 8.78
CA SER A 163 -30.59 17.69 7.98
C SER A 163 -31.04 17.57 6.52
N PRO A 164 -31.46 18.71 5.91
CA PRO A 164 -31.93 18.72 4.55
C PRO A 164 -30.86 18.22 3.58
N ASN A 165 -31.29 17.43 2.62
CA ASN A 165 -30.47 16.86 1.56
C ASN A 165 -31.01 17.25 0.19
N MET A 166 -30.44 16.66 -0.87
CA MET A 166 -30.89 16.87 -2.24
C MET A 166 -32.37 16.51 -2.41
N ASP A 167 -32.83 15.38 -1.84
CA ASP A 167 -34.23 14.94 -1.96
C ASP A 167 -35.17 15.95 -1.28
N SER A 168 -34.69 16.69 -0.25
CA SER A 168 -35.46 17.79 0.37
C SER A 168 -35.70 18.95 -0.58
N LEU A 169 -34.69 19.36 -1.36
CA LEU A 169 -34.81 20.44 -2.34
C LEU A 169 -35.79 20.05 -3.44
N VAL A 170 -35.68 18.82 -3.94
CA VAL A 170 -36.61 18.27 -4.96
C VAL A 170 -38.04 18.20 -4.42
N ALA A 171 -38.20 17.68 -3.20
CA ALA A 171 -39.48 17.56 -2.55
C ALA A 171 -40.18 18.92 -2.36
N ILE A 172 -39.43 19.92 -1.86
CA ILE A 172 -39.97 21.29 -1.67
C ILE A 172 -40.36 21.90 -3.02
N GLY A 173 -39.45 21.89 -4.00
CA GLY A 173 -39.66 22.48 -5.31
C GLY A 173 -40.83 21.84 -6.06
N SER A 174 -40.86 20.49 -6.16
CA SER A 174 -41.94 19.79 -6.84
C SER A 174 -43.29 19.90 -6.10
N SER A 175 -43.29 19.88 -4.75
CA SER A 175 -44.50 20.09 -3.97
C SER A 175 -45.05 21.50 -4.12
N ALA A 176 -44.19 22.52 -4.10
CA ALA A 176 -44.58 23.90 -4.33
C ALA A 176 -45.25 24.09 -5.71
N SER A 177 -44.63 23.55 -6.77
CA SER A 177 -45.16 23.58 -8.13
C SER A 177 -46.53 22.85 -8.24
N MET A 178 -46.67 21.65 -7.63
CA MET A 178 -47.91 20.92 -7.63
C MET A 178 -49.04 21.62 -6.85
N LEU A 179 -48.73 22.17 -5.67
CA LEU A 179 -49.68 22.89 -4.83
C LEU A 179 -50.15 24.21 -5.52
N PHE A 180 -49.20 24.90 -6.15
CA PHE A 180 -49.52 26.09 -6.94
C PHE A 180 -50.43 25.77 -8.12
N GLY A 181 -50.11 24.71 -8.89
CA GLY A 181 -50.96 24.28 -10.00
C GLY A 181 -52.38 23.92 -9.56
N LEU A 182 -52.51 23.26 -8.39
CA LEU A 182 -53.82 22.96 -7.82
C LEU A 182 -54.54 24.22 -7.37
N PHE A 183 -53.86 25.19 -6.78
CA PHE A 183 -54.40 26.50 -6.45
C PHE A 183 -54.83 27.25 -7.72
N ALA A 184 -54.03 27.27 -8.79
CA ALA A 184 -54.35 27.87 -10.05
C ALA A 184 -55.60 27.24 -10.68
N LEU A 185 -55.74 25.90 -10.64
CA LEU A 185 -56.93 25.18 -11.08
C LEU A 185 -58.17 25.60 -10.27
N TYR A 186 -58.03 25.72 -8.93
CA TYR A 186 -59.12 26.20 -8.10
C TYR A 186 -59.57 27.61 -8.45
N MET A 187 -58.59 28.53 -8.65
CA MET A 187 -58.87 29.91 -9.04
C MET A 187 -59.49 30.02 -10.42
N MET A 188 -59.11 29.17 -11.38
CA MET A 188 -59.73 29.12 -12.70
C MET A 188 -61.18 28.64 -12.64
N LEU A 189 -61.46 27.63 -11.79
CA LEU A 189 -62.83 27.15 -11.58
C LEU A 189 -63.70 28.22 -10.93
N TYR A 190 -63.16 28.97 -9.94
CA TYR A 190 -63.82 30.10 -9.32
C TYR A 190 -64.12 31.24 -10.35
N ALA A 191 -63.10 31.64 -11.11
CA ALA A 191 -63.19 32.69 -12.15
C ALA A 191 -64.21 32.33 -13.25
N LEU A 192 -64.25 31.02 -13.67
CA LEU A 192 -65.20 30.52 -14.60
C LEU A 192 -66.64 30.67 -14.09
N GLY A 193 -66.84 30.39 -12.76
CA GLY A 193 -68.14 30.61 -12.10
C GLY A 193 -68.62 32.04 -11.99
N GLN A 194 -67.63 32.97 -11.92
CA GLN A 194 -67.90 34.42 -11.85
C GLN A 194 -67.87 35.13 -13.23
N GLY A 195 -67.49 34.45 -14.32
CA GLY A 195 -67.34 35.05 -15.63
C GLY A 195 -66.12 35.97 -15.75
N ASP A 196 -65.11 35.85 -14.85
CA ASP A 196 -63.91 36.67 -14.89
C ASP A 196 -62.83 36.05 -15.83
N GLU A 197 -62.91 36.47 -17.08
CA GLU A 197 -61.98 36.01 -18.13
C GLU A 197 -60.53 36.44 -17.88
N ALA A 198 -60.26 37.54 -17.20
CA ALA A 198 -58.91 38.04 -16.95
C ALA A 198 -58.16 37.16 -15.96
N THR A 199 -58.82 36.81 -14.84
CA THR A 199 -58.27 35.90 -13.85
C THR A 199 -58.13 34.49 -14.46
N LEU A 200 -59.07 34.05 -15.26
CA LEU A 200 -59.00 32.75 -15.91
C LEU A 200 -57.84 32.64 -16.88
N HIS A 201 -57.64 33.70 -17.70
CA HIS A 201 -56.51 33.75 -18.65
C HIS A 201 -55.15 33.80 -17.89
N HIS A 202 -55.09 34.57 -16.81
CA HIS A 202 -53.89 34.69 -16.00
C HIS A 202 -53.40 33.33 -15.47
N TYR A 203 -54.25 32.52 -14.86
CA TYR A 203 -53.91 31.22 -14.30
C TYR A 203 -53.80 30.12 -15.35
N ALA A 204 -54.40 30.25 -16.51
CA ALA A 204 -54.29 29.26 -17.61
C ALA A 204 -52.85 29.15 -18.14
N HIS A 205 -52.07 30.23 -18.06
CA HIS A 205 -50.67 30.26 -18.51
C HIS A 205 -49.63 29.94 -17.41
N ASN A 206 -50.08 29.83 -16.14
CA ASN A 206 -49.20 29.67 -14.99
C ASN A 206 -49.58 28.42 -14.17
N LEU A 207 -49.48 27.20 -14.74
CA LEU A 207 -49.93 25.99 -14.09
C LEU A 207 -48.88 25.21 -13.31
N TYR A 208 -47.60 25.23 -13.75
CA TYR A 208 -46.43 24.59 -13.16
C TYR A 208 -46.49 23.05 -12.90
N PHE A 209 -47.57 22.34 -13.39
CA PHE A 209 -47.61 20.86 -13.33
C PHE A 209 -46.52 20.24 -14.20
N ASP A 210 -46.25 20.80 -15.35
CA ASP A 210 -45.19 20.45 -16.26
C ASP A 210 -43.84 20.61 -15.61
N SER A 211 -43.60 21.73 -14.90
CA SER A 211 -42.39 21.99 -14.16
C SER A 211 -42.15 20.94 -13.05
N ALA A 212 -43.16 20.61 -12.26
CA ALA A 212 -43.07 19.58 -11.24
C ALA A 212 -42.68 18.21 -11.83
N ALA A 213 -43.37 17.80 -12.92
CA ALA A 213 -43.07 16.52 -13.57
C ALA A 213 -41.72 16.49 -14.25
N MET A 214 -41.30 17.59 -14.91
CA MET A 214 -39.99 17.71 -15.55
C MET A 214 -38.84 17.70 -14.53
N ILE A 215 -38.99 18.41 -13.42
CA ILE A 215 -38.01 18.38 -12.32
C ILE A 215 -37.78 16.93 -11.89
N LEU A 216 -38.84 16.18 -11.59
CA LEU A 216 -38.77 14.77 -11.18
C LEU A 216 -38.17 13.86 -12.26
N ALA A 217 -38.58 14.05 -13.53
CA ALA A 217 -38.08 13.25 -14.65
C ALA A 217 -36.61 13.49 -14.93
N LEU A 218 -36.17 14.77 -14.99
CA LEU A 218 -34.77 15.14 -15.27
C LEU A 218 -33.85 14.77 -14.13
N ILE A 219 -34.27 14.91 -12.87
CA ILE A 219 -33.46 14.47 -11.72
C ILE A 219 -33.38 12.92 -11.72
N THR A 220 -34.47 12.22 -12.08
CA THR A 220 -34.40 10.75 -12.21
C THR A 220 -33.48 10.32 -13.35
N LEU A 221 -33.45 11.07 -14.45
CA LEU A 221 -32.51 10.88 -15.56
C LEU A 221 -31.06 11.06 -15.10
N GLY A 222 -30.76 12.15 -14.36
CA GLY A 222 -29.45 12.40 -13.77
C GLY A 222 -29.02 11.26 -12.85
N LYS A 223 -29.92 10.79 -11.98
CA LYS A 223 -29.68 9.64 -11.09
C LYS A 223 -29.47 8.32 -11.83
N TYR A 224 -30.15 8.11 -12.92
CA TYR A 224 -29.96 6.94 -13.78
C TYR A 224 -28.55 6.95 -14.42
N PHE A 225 -28.10 8.09 -14.95
CA PHE A 225 -26.74 8.22 -15.47
C PHE A 225 -25.69 8.05 -14.37
N GLU A 226 -25.94 8.61 -13.19
CA GLU A 226 -25.11 8.41 -12.00
C GLU A 226 -24.97 6.93 -11.66
N SER A 227 -26.08 6.19 -11.55
CA SER A 227 -26.10 4.77 -11.26
C SER A 227 -25.33 3.96 -12.31
N ARG A 228 -25.60 4.22 -13.59
CA ARG A 228 -24.90 3.56 -14.70
C ARG A 228 -23.40 3.82 -14.70
N ALA A 229 -23.00 5.02 -14.32
CA ALA A 229 -21.60 5.41 -14.22
C ALA A 229 -20.90 4.72 -13.04
N LYS A 230 -21.57 4.65 -11.88
CA LYS A 230 -21.09 3.89 -10.72
C LYS A 230 -20.79 2.44 -11.10
N HIS A 231 -21.68 1.78 -11.82
CA HIS A 231 -21.44 0.42 -12.31
C HIS A 231 -20.20 0.33 -13.21
N LYS A 232 -20.05 1.23 -14.18
CA LYS A 232 -18.86 1.23 -15.04
C LYS A 232 -17.56 1.47 -14.27
N THR A 233 -17.55 2.25 -13.21
CA THR A 233 -16.34 2.48 -12.39
C THR A 233 -15.99 1.27 -11.55
N THR A 234 -16.96 0.49 -11.10
CA THR A 234 -16.77 -0.75 -10.33
C THR A 234 -16.31 -1.92 -11.20
N ASP A 235 -16.51 -1.86 -12.52
CA ASP A 235 -16.13 -2.93 -13.48
C ASP A 235 -14.64 -3.32 -13.38
N ALA A 236 -13.75 -2.40 -13.00
CA ALA A 236 -12.32 -2.69 -12.90
C ALA A 236 -12.02 -3.74 -11.80
N ILE A 237 -12.69 -3.63 -10.65
CA ILE A 237 -12.56 -4.59 -9.54
C ILE A 237 -13.27 -5.90 -9.91
N SER A 238 -14.46 -5.80 -10.48
CA SER A 238 -15.22 -6.98 -10.94
C SER A 238 -14.46 -7.77 -12.00
N GLN A 239 -13.72 -7.10 -12.88
CA GLN A 239 -12.85 -7.77 -13.86
C GLN A 239 -11.68 -8.50 -13.21
N LEU A 240 -11.07 -7.94 -12.16
CA LEU A 240 -10.04 -8.66 -11.40
C LEU A 240 -10.63 -9.91 -10.71
N MET A 241 -11.81 -9.78 -10.12
CA MET A 241 -12.51 -10.93 -9.50
C MET A 241 -12.87 -12.02 -10.50
N SER A 242 -13.19 -11.66 -11.75
CA SER A 242 -13.54 -12.63 -12.81
C SER A 242 -12.33 -13.38 -13.39
N LEU A 243 -11.12 -13.03 -12.96
CA LEU A 243 -9.89 -13.73 -13.38
C LEU A 243 -9.66 -15.04 -12.60
N VAL A 244 -10.26 -15.21 -11.44
CA VAL A 244 -10.21 -16.46 -10.68
C VAL A 244 -11.17 -17.47 -11.33
N PRO A 245 -10.69 -18.66 -11.73
CA PRO A 245 -11.58 -19.71 -12.23
C PRO A 245 -12.47 -20.24 -11.11
N ASP A 246 -13.69 -20.68 -11.44
CA ASP A 246 -14.61 -21.27 -10.45
C ASP A 246 -14.17 -22.68 -10.01
N LYS A 247 -13.38 -23.35 -10.83
CA LYS A 247 -12.98 -24.75 -10.65
C LYS A 247 -11.48 -24.93 -10.83
N ALA A 248 -10.92 -25.90 -10.12
CA ALA A 248 -9.53 -26.35 -10.21
C ALA A 248 -9.47 -27.85 -10.49
N VAL A 249 -8.43 -28.33 -11.16
CA VAL A 249 -8.15 -29.75 -11.33
C VAL A 249 -7.11 -30.15 -10.29
N VAL A 250 -7.49 -30.99 -9.34
CA VAL A 250 -6.62 -31.47 -8.25
C VAL A 250 -6.33 -32.96 -8.47
N LEU A 251 -5.08 -33.34 -8.21
CA LEU A 251 -4.65 -34.74 -8.24
C LEU A 251 -4.97 -35.40 -6.88
N LYS A 252 -6.03 -36.23 -6.83
CA LYS A 252 -6.39 -37.05 -5.65
C LYS A 252 -6.20 -38.54 -5.96
N ASP A 253 -5.42 -39.21 -5.14
CA ASP A 253 -5.12 -40.65 -5.30
C ASP A 253 -4.63 -41.00 -6.72
N GLY A 254 -3.82 -40.12 -7.34
CA GLY A 254 -3.30 -40.33 -8.68
C GLY A 254 -4.30 -40.07 -9.83
N LYS A 255 -5.52 -39.56 -9.51
CA LYS A 255 -6.55 -39.21 -10.52
C LYS A 255 -6.84 -37.73 -10.52
N GLU A 256 -6.91 -37.17 -11.71
CA GLU A 256 -7.35 -35.79 -11.91
C GLU A 256 -8.84 -35.64 -11.58
N THR A 257 -9.15 -34.78 -10.63
CA THR A 257 -10.53 -34.51 -10.20
C THR A 257 -10.83 -33.02 -10.27
N GLU A 258 -11.88 -32.65 -10.94
CA GLU A 258 -12.34 -31.25 -11.00
C GLU A 258 -13.12 -30.92 -9.71
N VAL A 259 -12.65 -29.89 -8.99
CA VAL A 259 -13.23 -29.44 -7.73
C VAL A 259 -13.49 -27.94 -7.76
N PRO A 260 -14.44 -27.43 -6.98
CA PRO A 260 -14.56 -25.97 -6.77
C PRO A 260 -13.26 -25.41 -6.17
N VAL A 261 -12.81 -24.23 -6.63
CA VAL A 261 -11.57 -23.60 -6.11
C VAL A 261 -11.66 -23.36 -4.60
N SER A 262 -12.87 -23.09 -4.07
CA SER A 262 -13.11 -22.91 -2.64
C SER A 262 -12.84 -24.16 -1.77
N SER A 263 -12.71 -25.34 -2.39
CA SER A 263 -12.43 -26.61 -1.69
C SER A 263 -10.95 -27.03 -1.75
N VAL A 264 -10.11 -26.28 -2.50
CA VAL A 264 -8.67 -26.53 -2.58
C VAL A 264 -8.02 -26.14 -1.26
N GLN A 265 -7.13 -27.01 -0.74
CA GLN A 265 -6.40 -26.79 0.51
C GLN A 265 -4.91 -26.58 0.24
N VAL A 266 -4.23 -25.97 1.21
CA VAL A 266 -2.78 -25.86 1.18
C VAL A 266 -2.16 -27.26 1.19
N GLY A 267 -1.24 -27.51 0.24
CA GLY A 267 -0.61 -28.82 0.04
C GLY A 267 -1.22 -29.66 -1.07
N ASP A 268 -2.41 -29.35 -1.56
CA ASP A 268 -3.03 -30.03 -2.71
C ASP A 268 -2.17 -29.86 -3.97
N ILE A 269 -2.12 -30.91 -4.80
CA ILE A 269 -1.46 -30.85 -6.10
C ILE A 269 -2.49 -30.44 -7.17
N VAL A 270 -2.30 -29.27 -7.72
CA VAL A 270 -3.14 -28.72 -8.80
C VAL A 270 -2.48 -28.97 -10.15
N VAL A 271 -3.26 -29.48 -11.09
CA VAL A 271 -2.80 -29.78 -12.46
C VAL A 271 -3.20 -28.66 -13.39
N LEU A 272 -2.22 -28.12 -14.12
CA LEU A 272 -2.40 -27.08 -15.10
C LEU A 272 -2.03 -27.60 -16.49
N LYS A 273 -2.92 -27.39 -17.44
CA LYS A 273 -2.74 -27.72 -18.86
C LYS A 273 -2.74 -26.43 -19.69
N THR A 274 -2.16 -26.46 -20.85
CA THR A 274 -2.19 -25.34 -21.80
C THR A 274 -3.61 -24.76 -21.92
N GLY A 275 -3.74 -23.45 -21.71
CA GLY A 275 -5.03 -22.73 -21.65
C GLY A 275 -5.69 -22.71 -20.28
N SER A 276 -5.15 -23.39 -19.27
CA SER A 276 -5.65 -23.33 -17.88
C SER A 276 -5.19 -22.05 -17.19
N ARG A 277 -6.09 -21.46 -16.38
CA ARG A 277 -5.71 -20.41 -15.44
C ARG A 277 -5.32 -21.03 -14.10
N VAL A 278 -4.29 -20.48 -13.49
CA VAL A 278 -3.85 -20.84 -12.15
C VAL A 278 -4.93 -20.45 -11.15
N SER A 279 -5.43 -21.39 -10.38
CA SER A 279 -6.57 -21.20 -9.48
C SER A 279 -6.19 -20.69 -8.08
N VAL A 280 -5.00 -21.05 -7.60
CA VAL A 280 -4.44 -20.72 -6.27
C VAL A 280 -2.94 -20.46 -6.40
N ASP A 281 -2.31 -19.82 -5.41
CA ASP A 281 -0.86 -19.66 -5.46
C ASP A 281 -0.16 -20.96 -5.08
N GLY A 282 1.00 -21.25 -5.67
CA GLY A 282 1.72 -22.48 -5.40
C GLY A 282 3.12 -22.52 -6.01
N ILE A 283 3.79 -23.65 -5.82
CA ILE A 283 5.14 -23.91 -6.33
C ILE A 283 5.08 -25.07 -7.31
N VAL A 284 5.81 -24.97 -8.42
CA VAL A 284 5.92 -26.04 -9.41
C VAL A 284 6.62 -27.24 -8.80
N VAL A 285 5.95 -28.39 -8.80
CA VAL A 285 6.52 -29.66 -8.29
C VAL A 285 7.03 -30.51 -9.46
N LYS A 286 6.36 -30.42 -10.63
CA LYS A 286 6.72 -31.22 -11.79
C LYS A 286 6.28 -30.53 -13.08
N GLY A 287 7.15 -30.57 -14.09
CA GLY A 287 6.86 -30.05 -15.42
C GLY A 287 7.39 -28.62 -15.61
N SER A 288 7.06 -28.05 -16.76
CA SER A 288 7.45 -26.69 -17.12
C SER A 288 6.46 -26.09 -18.12
N GLY A 289 6.44 -24.77 -18.20
CA GLY A 289 5.57 -24.09 -19.17
C GLY A 289 5.74 -22.58 -19.17
N ALA A 290 5.17 -21.94 -20.17
CA ALA A 290 5.15 -20.50 -20.33
C ALA A 290 3.83 -19.93 -19.77
N LEU A 291 3.92 -19.01 -18.80
CA LEU A 291 2.78 -18.36 -18.17
C LEU A 291 2.65 -16.90 -18.59
N ASP A 292 1.45 -16.51 -18.98
CA ASP A 292 1.06 -15.11 -19.13
C ASP A 292 0.65 -14.54 -17.77
N GLU A 293 1.52 -13.69 -17.22
CA GLU A 293 1.29 -13.01 -15.93
C GLU A 293 0.69 -11.60 -16.09
N SER A 294 0.28 -11.23 -17.32
CA SER A 294 -0.25 -9.90 -17.64
C SER A 294 -1.44 -9.46 -16.79
N SER A 295 -2.19 -10.41 -16.25
CA SER A 295 -3.31 -10.14 -15.34
C SER A 295 -2.89 -9.52 -14.00
N LEU A 296 -1.66 -9.81 -13.53
CA LEU A 296 -1.10 -9.32 -12.26
C LEU A 296 -0.05 -8.24 -12.50
N THR A 297 0.88 -8.51 -13.41
CA THR A 297 2.02 -7.63 -13.66
C THR A 297 1.73 -6.57 -14.74
N GLY A 298 0.75 -6.84 -15.62
CA GLY A 298 0.47 -6.02 -16.81
C GLY A 298 1.48 -6.21 -17.95
N GLU A 299 2.36 -7.21 -17.85
CA GLU A 299 3.34 -7.56 -18.90
C GLU A 299 2.76 -8.64 -19.81
N SER A 300 2.85 -8.42 -21.12
CA SER A 300 2.27 -9.33 -22.11
C SER A 300 3.22 -10.43 -22.58
N ILE A 301 4.48 -10.44 -22.11
CA ILE A 301 5.46 -11.45 -22.51
C ILE A 301 5.32 -12.63 -21.53
N PRO A 302 5.04 -13.86 -22.04
CA PRO A 302 4.97 -15.02 -21.17
C PRO A 302 6.32 -15.32 -20.52
N VAL A 303 6.27 -15.73 -19.25
CA VAL A 303 7.43 -16.09 -18.42
C VAL A 303 7.53 -17.62 -18.36
N ASP A 304 8.70 -18.16 -18.64
CA ASP A 304 8.96 -19.59 -18.51
C ASP A 304 9.10 -19.97 -17.03
N LYS A 305 8.37 -21.00 -16.61
CA LYS A 305 8.39 -21.53 -15.23
C LYS A 305 8.84 -22.98 -15.22
N LYS A 306 9.68 -23.31 -14.25
CA LYS A 306 10.29 -24.64 -14.05
C LYS A 306 10.03 -25.14 -12.62
N GLU A 307 10.43 -26.38 -12.35
CA GLU A 307 10.33 -26.98 -11.03
C GLU A 307 11.00 -26.13 -9.95
N GLY A 308 10.32 -25.90 -8.83
CA GLY A 308 10.74 -25.06 -7.72
C GLY A 308 10.33 -23.58 -7.82
N GLU A 309 9.79 -23.11 -8.94
CA GLU A 309 9.38 -21.73 -9.11
C GLU A 309 7.93 -21.47 -8.69
N GLU A 310 7.66 -20.27 -8.22
CA GLU A 310 6.35 -19.85 -7.74
C GLU A 310 5.39 -19.49 -8.88
N LEU A 311 4.12 -19.88 -8.70
CA LEU A 311 3.01 -19.53 -9.57
C LEU A 311 1.95 -18.75 -8.78
N SER A 312 1.48 -17.67 -9.37
CA SER A 312 0.42 -16.84 -8.77
C SER A 312 -0.94 -17.12 -9.39
N ALA A 313 -1.97 -17.10 -8.56
CA ALA A 313 -3.36 -17.25 -9.02
C ALA A 313 -3.72 -16.22 -10.10
N SER A 314 -4.63 -16.59 -11.02
CA SER A 314 -5.09 -15.83 -12.18
C SER A 314 -4.17 -15.77 -13.39
N THR A 315 -2.91 -16.20 -13.30
CA THR A 315 -2.01 -16.28 -14.44
C THR A 315 -2.48 -17.38 -15.41
N LEU A 316 -2.15 -17.29 -16.70
CA LEU A 316 -2.62 -18.21 -17.73
C LEU A 316 -1.46 -19.03 -18.27
N LEU A 317 -1.54 -20.36 -18.18
CA LEU A 317 -0.58 -21.25 -18.81
C LEU A 317 -0.82 -21.24 -20.32
N THR A 318 0.06 -20.58 -21.07
CA THR A 318 -0.05 -20.45 -22.53
C THR A 318 0.49 -21.66 -23.25
N GLN A 319 1.52 -22.31 -22.68
CA GLN A 319 2.16 -23.48 -23.25
C GLN A 319 2.77 -24.35 -22.13
N GLY A 320 2.65 -25.66 -22.24
CA GLY A 320 3.27 -26.61 -21.33
C GLY A 320 2.26 -27.38 -20.47
N TYR A 321 2.79 -28.13 -19.49
CA TYR A 321 2.07 -28.89 -18.47
C TYR A 321 2.78 -28.71 -17.13
N ILE A 322 2.03 -28.40 -16.08
CA ILE A 322 2.57 -28.13 -14.75
C ILE A 322 1.71 -28.81 -13.70
N GLU A 323 2.35 -29.55 -12.80
CA GLU A 323 1.79 -29.94 -11.51
C GLU A 323 2.36 -29.02 -10.44
N MET A 324 1.49 -28.27 -9.74
CA MET A 324 1.90 -27.33 -8.70
C MET A 324 1.33 -27.73 -7.35
N ARG A 325 2.07 -27.51 -6.29
CA ARG A 325 1.58 -27.63 -4.91
C ARG A 325 1.03 -26.30 -4.44
N ALA A 326 -0.24 -26.29 -4.00
CA ALA A 326 -0.88 -25.11 -3.45
C ALA A 326 -0.18 -24.66 -2.16
N THR A 327 0.23 -23.38 -2.11
CA THR A 327 0.88 -22.75 -0.93
C THR A 327 -0.04 -21.73 -0.25
N LYS A 328 -0.82 -20.98 -1.03
CA LYS A 328 -1.81 -20.03 -0.51
C LYS A 328 -3.14 -20.24 -1.24
N VAL A 329 -4.25 -20.25 -0.49
CA VAL A 329 -5.59 -20.55 -1.02
C VAL A 329 -6.60 -19.48 -0.57
N GLY A 330 -7.70 -19.33 -1.32
CA GLY A 330 -8.82 -18.47 -0.94
C GLY A 330 -8.42 -17.00 -0.76
N GLY A 331 -8.62 -16.47 0.45
CA GLY A 331 -8.33 -15.06 0.79
C GLY A 331 -6.86 -14.69 0.87
N ASP A 332 -5.98 -15.70 0.97
CA ASP A 332 -4.53 -15.50 1.18
C ASP A 332 -3.75 -15.47 -0.14
N THR A 333 -4.40 -15.74 -1.27
CA THR A 333 -3.75 -15.64 -2.59
C THR A 333 -3.36 -14.19 -2.91
N ALA A 334 -2.27 -14.02 -3.67
CA ALA A 334 -1.78 -12.72 -4.11
C ALA A 334 -2.89 -11.87 -4.77
N LEU A 335 -3.69 -12.49 -5.66
CA LEU A 335 -4.82 -11.79 -6.28
C LEU A 335 -5.89 -11.37 -5.26
N ALA A 336 -6.22 -12.22 -4.29
CA ALA A 336 -7.19 -11.88 -3.24
C ALA A 336 -6.70 -10.70 -2.39
N GLN A 337 -5.41 -10.66 -2.08
CA GLN A 337 -4.79 -9.53 -1.37
C GLN A 337 -4.80 -8.24 -2.21
N ILE A 338 -4.52 -8.32 -3.52
CA ILE A 338 -4.66 -7.17 -4.44
C ILE A 338 -6.09 -6.64 -4.42
N ILE A 339 -7.08 -7.52 -4.54
CA ILE A 339 -8.50 -7.14 -4.50
C ILE A 339 -8.84 -6.47 -3.17
N LYS A 340 -8.35 -7.00 -2.05
CA LYS A 340 -8.54 -6.43 -0.71
C LYS A 340 -7.93 -5.03 -0.60
N LEU A 341 -6.70 -4.83 -1.05
CA LEU A 341 -6.04 -3.51 -1.04
C LEU A 341 -6.80 -2.49 -1.89
N VAL A 342 -7.24 -2.86 -3.09
CA VAL A 342 -8.05 -1.98 -3.95
C VAL A 342 -9.42 -1.69 -3.30
N ASP A 343 -10.01 -2.66 -2.61
CA ASP A 343 -11.26 -2.47 -1.87
C ASP A 343 -11.07 -1.52 -0.68
N GLU A 344 -9.99 -1.65 0.06
CA GLU A 344 -9.61 -0.74 1.16
C GLU A 344 -9.36 0.68 0.64
N ALA A 345 -8.55 0.84 -0.42
CA ALA A 345 -8.27 2.14 -1.02
C ALA A 345 -9.53 2.89 -1.44
N THR A 346 -10.47 2.17 -2.04
CA THR A 346 -11.74 2.77 -2.47
C THR A 346 -12.75 2.96 -1.34
N SER A 347 -12.49 2.39 -0.16
CA SER A 347 -13.34 2.52 1.03
C SER A 347 -12.97 3.70 1.91
N THR A 348 -11.73 4.18 1.82
CA THR A 348 -11.23 5.32 2.59
C THR A 348 -11.57 6.66 1.92
N LYS A 349 -11.62 7.74 2.69
CA LYS A 349 -11.87 9.09 2.17
C LYS A 349 -10.58 9.92 2.20
N ALA A 350 -10.22 10.48 1.05
CA ALA A 350 -9.16 11.47 0.97
C ALA A 350 -9.53 12.77 1.73
N PRO A 351 -8.55 13.54 2.26
CA PRO A 351 -8.79 14.83 2.90
C PRO A 351 -9.62 15.80 2.06
N VAL A 352 -9.37 15.86 0.75
CA VAL A 352 -10.16 16.69 -0.19
C VAL A 352 -11.64 16.25 -0.25
N ALA A 353 -11.95 14.96 -0.08
CA ALA A 353 -13.32 14.47 -0.04
C ALA A 353 -14.03 14.88 1.27
N ARG A 354 -13.33 14.83 2.40
CA ARG A 354 -13.84 15.31 3.70
C ARG A 354 -14.18 16.80 3.65
N LEU A 355 -13.34 17.61 2.97
CA LEU A 355 -13.62 19.03 2.76
C LEU A 355 -14.87 19.24 1.91
N ALA A 356 -15.00 18.51 0.80
CA ALA A 356 -16.18 18.59 -0.07
C ALA A 356 -17.47 18.19 0.67
N ASP A 357 -17.43 17.16 1.51
CA ASP A 357 -18.56 16.74 2.33
C ASP A 357 -18.96 17.82 3.37
N LYS A 358 -17.97 18.50 3.98
CA LYS A 358 -18.21 19.60 4.91
C LYS A 358 -18.90 20.79 4.22
N VAL A 359 -18.41 21.14 3.03
CA VAL A 359 -19.00 22.19 2.19
C VAL A 359 -20.44 21.83 1.81
N SER A 360 -20.69 20.59 1.38
CA SER A 360 -22.02 20.11 1.03
C SER A 360 -23.02 20.20 2.20
N GLY A 361 -22.57 19.93 3.43
CA GLY A 361 -23.41 20.01 4.63
C GLY A 361 -23.87 21.44 4.99
N ILE A 362 -23.11 22.46 4.63
CA ILE A 362 -23.45 23.88 4.82
C ILE A 362 -24.26 24.42 3.64
N PHE A 363 -23.98 23.94 2.46
CA PHE A 363 -24.51 24.45 1.20
C PHE A 363 -26.05 24.37 1.12
N VAL A 364 -26.65 23.21 1.47
CA VAL A 364 -28.11 23.02 1.35
C VAL A 364 -28.91 23.96 2.26
N PRO A 365 -28.61 24.13 3.56
CA PRO A 365 -29.28 25.13 4.38
C PRO A 365 -29.10 26.57 3.86
N THR A 366 -27.90 26.92 3.38
CA THR A 366 -27.62 28.25 2.82
C THR A 366 -28.49 28.54 1.62
N VAL A 367 -28.64 27.57 0.72
CA VAL A 367 -29.45 27.71 -0.48
C VAL A 367 -30.92 27.88 -0.16
N ILE A 368 -31.46 27.11 0.80
CA ILE A 368 -32.84 27.29 1.27
C ILE A 368 -33.04 28.73 1.78
N SER A 369 -32.08 29.27 2.53
CA SER A 369 -32.11 30.66 3.01
C SER A 369 -32.08 31.65 1.84
N ILE A 370 -31.21 31.43 0.84
CA ILE A 370 -31.16 32.29 -0.37
C ILE A 370 -32.49 32.28 -1.11
N ALA A 371 -33.11 31.09 -1.30
CA ALA A 371 -34.40 30.98 -1.97
C ALA A 371 -35.51 31.78 -1.26
N ILE A 372 -35.56 31.68 0.10
CA ILE A 372 -36.52 32.42 0.91
C ILE A 372 -36.24 33.93 0.83
N ILE A 373 -34.99 34.34 0.99
CA ILE A 373 -34.61 35.76 0.91
C ILE A 373 -34.94 36.32 -0.47
N ALA A 374 -34.59 35.61 -1.54
CA ALA A 374 -34.91 36.05 -2.91
C ALA A 374 -36.42 36.23 -3.12
N ALA A 375 -37.24 35.28 -2.67
CA ALA A 375 -38.69 35.40 -2.75
C ALA A 375 -39.19 36.62 -1.96
N ILE A 376 -38.75 36.85 -0.75
CA ILE A 376 -39.12 38.02 0.07
C ILE A 376 -38.72 39.34 -0.64
N VAL A 377 -37.48 39.41 -1.13
CA VAL A 377 -36.99 40.62 -1.82
C VAL A 377 -37.85 40.95 -3.02
N TRP A 378 -38.18 39.97 -3.88
CA TRP A 378 -39.02 40.22 -5.06
C TRP A 378 -40.44 40.61 -4.71
N MET A 379 -41.04 40.05 -3.64
CA MET A 379 -42.33 40.50 -3.10
C MET A 379 -42.28 41.95 -2.60
N LEU A 380 -41.20 42.34 -1.90
CA LEU A 380 -40.99 43.70 -1.43
C LEU A 380 -40.74 44.70 -2.58
N CYS A 381 -40.21 44.23 -3.70
CA CYS A 381 -40.05 45.02 -4.93
C CYS A 381 -41.37 45.16 -5.70
N GLY A 382 -42.52 44.65 -5.23
CA GLY A 382 -43.83 44.81 -5.81
C GLY A 382 -44.19 43.78 -6.89
N TYR A 383 -43.37 42.71 -7.04
CA TYR A 383 -43.71 41.59 -7.93
C TYR A 383 -44.73 40.64 -7.30
N SER A 384 -45.42 39.88 -8.16
CA SER A 384 -46.42 38.94 -7.66
C SER A 384 -45.82 37.79 -6.83
N TRP A 385 -46.62 37.20 -6.00
CA TRP A 385 -46.15 36.05 -5.16
C TRP A 385 -45.89 34.83 -6.04
N GLU A 386 -46.52 34.66 -7.19
CA GLU A 386 -46.27 33.64 -8.18
C GLU A 386 -44.88 33.74 -8.74
N PHE A 387 -44.44 34.99 -9.11
CA PHE A 387 -43.10 35.24 -9.58
C PHE A 387 -42.07 34.92 -8.48
N ALA A 388 -42.35 35.39 -7.26
CA ALA A 388 -41.46 35.10 -6.11
C ALA A 388 -41.33 33.59 -5.85
N LEU A 389 -42.43 32.83 -6.05
CA LEU A 389 -42.43 31.35 -5.90
C LEU A 389 -41.59 30.67 -7.01
N GLU A 390 -41.74 31.12 -8.26
CA GLU A 390 -40.91 30.60 -9.37
C GLU A 390 -39.43 30.84 -9.15
N ILE A 391 -39.06 32.04 -8.72
CA ILE A 391 -37.67 32.35 -8.31
C ILE A 391 -37.18 31.39 -7.22
N ALA A 392 -37.97 31.22 -6.15
CA ALA A 392 -37.59 30.35 -5.04
C ALA A 392 -37.40 28.89 -5.51
N VAL A 393 -38.34 28.37 -6.30
CA VAL A 393 -38.25 27.01 -6.87
C VAL A 393 -37.04 26.86 -7.78
N SER A 394 -36.78 27.83 -8.65
CA SER A 394 -35.63 27.83 -9.55
C SER A 394 -34.32 27.81 -8.78
N VAL A 395 -34.18 28.62 -7.72
CA VAL A 395 -33.02 28.63 -6.85
C VAL A 395 -32.83 27.27 -6.14
N LEU A 396 -33.90 26.69 -5.62
CA LEU A 396 -33.84 25.38 -4.95
C LEU A 396 -33.41 24.26 -5.92
N VAL A 397 -33.93 24.27 -7.14
CA VAL A 397 -33.65 23.22 -8.13
C VAL A 397 -32.22 23.31 -8.67
N ILE A 398 -31.76 24.51 -9.07
CA ILE A 398 -30.41 24.68 -9.63
C ILE A 398 -29.32 24.38 -8.59
N SER A 399 -29.63 24.50 -7.33
CA SER A 399 -28.66 24.40 -6.24
C SER A 399 -28.45 22.95 -5.75
N CYS A 400 -28.88 21.95 -6.49
CA CYS A 400 -28.63 20.57 -6.13
C CYS A 400 -27.12 20.23 -6.20
N PRO A 401 -26.44 19.85 -5.10
CA PRO A 401 -25.03 19.45 -5.13
C PRO A 401 -24.87 18.00 -5.59
N CYS A 402 -25.61 17.55 -6.59
CA CYS A 402 -25.72 16.16 -7.03
C CYS A 402 -24.35 15.59 -7.46
N ALA A 403 -23.58 16.38 -8.23
CA ALA A 403 -22.30 15.98 -8.78
C ALA A 403 -21.16 15.98 -7.74
N LEU A 404 -21.26 16.80 -6.68
CA LEU A 404 -20.22 16.96 -5.68
C LEU A 404 -19.90 15.66 -4.93
N GLY A 405 -20.94 14.90 -4.59
CA GLY A 405 -20.80 13.61 -3.91
C GLY A 405 -20.10 12.52 -4.74
N LEU A 406 -20.00 12.71 -6.06
CA LEU A 406 -19.34 11.78 -6.99
C LEU A 406 -17.97 12.24 -7.42
N ALA A 407 -17.67 13.52 -7.30
CA ALA A 407 -16.47 14.15 -7.86
C ALA A 407 -15.17 13.46 -7.43
N THR A 408 -15.01 13.21 -6.14
CA THR A 408 -13.82 12.57 -5.58
C THR A 408 -13.86 11.04 -5.65
N PRO A 409 -14.91 10.35 -5.17
CA PRO A 409 -14.88 8.88 -5.10
C PRO A 409 -14.79 8.22 -6.48
N THR A 410 -15.40 8.82 -7.52
CA THR A 410 -15.36 8.24 -8.87
C THR A 410 -13.94 8.32 -9.46
N ALA A 411 -13.24 9.44 -9.28
CA ALA A 411 -11.88 9.59 -9.76
C ALA A 411 -10.90 8.66 -9.03
N ILE A 412 -11.05 8.54 -7.70
CA ILE A 412 -10.24 7.62 -6.89
C ILE A 412 -10.47 6.17 -7.36
N MET A 413 -11.71 5.75 -7.54
CA MET A 413 -12.03 4.39 -7.97
C MET A 413 -11.46 4.06 -9.35
N VAL A 414 -11.56 4.99 -10.31
CA VAL A 414 -10.96 4.80 -11.64
C VAL A 414 -9.44 4.83 -11.58
N GLY A 415 -8.87 5.75 -10.80
CA GLY A 415 -7.42 5.90 -10.60
C GLY A 415 -6.80 4.66 -9.96
N THR A 416 -7.36 4.19 -8.84
CA THR A 416 -6.88 2.97 -8.15
C THR A 416 -7.05 1.73 -9.03
N GLY A 417 -8.17 1.58 -9.71
CA GLY A 417 -8.39 0.47 -10.65
C GLY A 417 -7.42 0.52 -11.85
N ARG A 418 -7.04 1.72 -12.31
CA ARG A 418 -6.01 1.86 -13.34
C ARG A 418 -4.61 1.55 -12.80
N GLY A 419 -4.31 1.97 -11.57
CA GLY A 419 -3.09 1.63 -10.85
C GLY A 419 -2.92 0.12 -10.74
N ALA A 420 -3.92 -0.58 -10.22
CA ALA A 420 -3.89 -2.02 -10.03
C ALA A 420 -3.58 -2.79 -11.32
N ARG A 421 -4.17 -2.38 -12.46
CA ARG A 421 -3.88 -2.98 -13.77
C ARG A 421 -2.45 -2.73 -14.26
N ASN A 422 -1.73 -1.79 -13.70
CA ASN A 422 -0.32 -1.51 -14.02
C ASN A 422 0.62 -1.98 -12.91
N GLY A 423 0.13 -2.78 -11.95
CA GLY A 423 0.92 -3.27 -10.83
C GLY A 423 1.19 -2.22 -9.74
N ILE A 424 0.41 -1.14 -9.69
CA ILE A 424 0.51 -0.07 -8.68
C ILE A 424 -0.71 -0.16 -7.77
N LEU A 425 -0.54 -0.55 -6.51
CA LEU A 425 -1.60 -0.72 -5.54
C LEU A 425 -1.55 0.40 -4.50
N PHE A 426 -2.60 1.18 -4.40
CA PHE A 426 -2.77 2.17 -3.34
C PHE A 426 -3.58 1.55 -2.21
N ARG A 427 -3.18 1.75 -0.97
CA ARG A 427 -3.87 1.24 0.22
C ARG A 427 -4.99 2.17 0.69
N SER A 428 -4.89 3.45 0.37
CA SER A 428 -5.90 4.43 0.76
C SER A 428 -6.05 5.56 -0.26
N ALA A 429 -7.19 6.24 -0.22
CA ALA A 429 -7.39 7.46 -0.97
C ALA A 429 -6.47 8.61 -0.49
N GLU A 430 -6.09 8.58 0.79
CA GLU A 430 -5.15 9.51 1.39
C GLU A 430 -3.74 9.34 0.83
N ALA A 431 -3.31 8.08 0.58
CA ALA A 431 -2.03 7.78 -0.06
C ALA A 431 -1.92 8.43 -1.45
N ILE A 432 -3.01 8.43 -2.25
CA ILE A 432 -3.04 9.10 -3.54
C ILE A 432 -2.86 10.61 -3.38
N GLU A 433 -3.55 11.23 -2.43
CA GLU A 433 -3.44 12.67 -2.20
C GLU A 433 -2.06 13.06 -1.63
N SER A 434 -1.52 12.28 -0.69
CA SER A 434 -0.23 12.53 -0.06
C SER A 434 0.92 12.35 -1.03
N LEU A 435 0.86 11.36 -1.92
CA LEU A 435 1.88 11.08 -2.93
C LEU A 435 2.07 12.25 -3.91
N GLU A 436 1.01 12.99 -4.24
CA GLU A 436 1.12 14.21 -5.05
C GLU A 436 1.95 15.30 -4.35
N LYS A 437 1.82 15.39 -3.02
CA LYS A 437 2.40 16.47 -2.20
C LYS A 437 3.84 16.22 -1.74
N VAL A 438 4.42 15.07 -2.07
CA VAL A 438 5.78 14.70 -1.69
C VAL A 438 6.80 15.71 -2.21
N ASP A 439 7.77 16.11 -1.37
CA ASP A 439 8.87 17.00 -1.70
C ASP A 439 10.21 16.26 -1.77
N ALA A 440 10.42 15.29 -0.87
CA ALA A 440 11.64 14.51 -0.75
C ALA A 440 11.34 13.01 -0.90
N VAL A 441 12.18 12.32 -1.69
CA VAL A 441 12.10 10.88 -1.93
C VAL A 441 13.34 10.23 -1.31
N VAL A 442 13.12 9.35 -0.39
CA VAL A 442 14.16 8.58 0.30
C VAL A 442 14.12 7.15 -0.24
N LEU A 443 15.22 6.71 -0.83
CA LEU A 443 15.36 5.39 -1.43
C LEU A 443 16.30 4.55 -0.57
N ASP A 444 15.89 3.36 -0.18
CA ASP A 444 16.85 2.37 0.27
C ASP A 444 17.76 1.95 -0.89
N LYS A 445 19.01 1.57 -0.62
CA LYS A 445 19.89 1.09 -1.68
C LYS A 445 19.52 -0.34 -2.08
N THR A 446 19.56 -1.25 -1.12
CA THR A 446 19.49 -2.70 -1.36
C THR A 446 18.05 -3.11 -1.70
N GLY A 447 17.86 -3.86 -2.79
CA GLY A 447 16.52 -4.29 -3.22
C GLY A 447 15.65 -3.19 -3.83
N THR A 448 16.03 -1.91 -3.72
CA THR A 448 15.29 -0.74 -4.24
C THR A 448 16.05 -0.08 -5.41
N VAL A 449 17.18 0.55 -5.16
CA VAL A 449 18.05 1.10 -6.22
C VAL A 449 18.81 -0.02 -6.93
N THR A 450 19.16 -1.05 -6.18
CA THR A 450 19.84 -2.26 -6.64
C THR A 450 18.89 -3.45 -6.67
N SER A 451 19.30 -4.57 -7.27
CA SER A 451 18.44 -5.76 -7.42
C SER A 451 18.14 -6.48 -6.10
N GLY A 452 18.97 -6.28 -5.07
CA GLY A 452 18.94 -7.04 -3.82
C GLY A 452 19.51 -8.46 -3.93
N LYS A 453 20.05 -8.81 -5.10
CA LYS A 453 20.69 -10.10 -5.36
C LYS A 453 22.18 -9.85 -5.64
N PRO A 454 23.06 -10.01 -4.65
CA PRO A 454 24.50 -9.90 -4.87
C PRO A 454 24.94 -10.84 -5.96
N SER A 455 25.87 -10.41 -6.81
CA SER A 455 26.47 -11.21 -7.86
C SER A 455 27.99 -11.07 -7.87
N LEU A 456 28.68 -12.14 -8.23
CA LEU A 456 30.13 -12.15 -8.41
C LEU A 456 30.47 -11.34 -9.68
N THR A 457 31.24 -10.26 -9.52
CA THR A 457 31.59 -9.36 -10.64
C THR A 457 33.01 -9.54 -11.14
N ASP A 458 33.96 -9.80 -10.25
CA ASP A 458 35.36 -9.95 -10.60
C ASP A 458 36.04 -11.08 -9.82
N VAL A 459 36.94 -11.77 -10.48
CA VAL A 459 37.85 -12.77 -9.91
C VAL A 459 39.25 -12.38 -10.35
N ILE A 460 40.07 -11.98 -9.41
CA ILE A 460 41.45 -11.53 -9.64
C ILE A 460 42.38 -12.51 -8.98
N ALA A 461 43.05 -13.34 -9.72
CA ALA A 461 44.01 -14.32 -9.25
C ALA A 461 45.43 -13.77 -9.25
N PHE A 462 46.23 -14.10 -8.22
CA PHE A 462 47.59 -13.65 -8.09
C PHE A 462 48.58 -14.78 -8.40
N GLY A 463 49.74 -14.40 -8.95
CA GLY A 463 50.83 -15.33 -9.28
C GLY A 463 50.43 -16.35 -10.36
N ASN A 464 50.74 -17.63 -10.09
CA ASN A 464 50.51 -18.71 -11.02
C ASN A 464 49.13 -19.38 -10.90
N VAL A 465 48.26 -18.87 -10.05
CA VAL A 465 46.88 -19.39 -9.88
C VAL A 465 46.00 -18.87 -11.01
N LYS A 466 45.27 -19.74 -11.68
CA LYS A 466 44.31 -19.31 -12.68
C LYS A 466 43.00 -18.80 -12.01
N PRO A 467 42.33 -17.79 -12.58
CA PRO A 467 41.09 -17.26 -12.01
C PRO A 467 40.00 -18.34 -11.83
N GLU A 468 39.90 -19.28 -12.77
CA GLU A 468 38.93 -20.36 -12.72
C GLU A 468 39.26 -21.35 -11.59
N GLU A 469 40.56 -21.60 -11.34
CA GLU A 469 41.02 -22.43 -10.23
C GLU A 469 40.73 -21.75 -8.90
N LEU A 470 41.04 -20.45 -8.78
CA LEU A 470 40.72 -19.63 -7.62
C LEU A 470 39.23 -19.70 -7.30
N LEU A 471 38.39 -19.44 -8.30
CA LEU A 471 36.94 -19.45 -8.11
C LEU A 471 36.41 -20.84 -7.75
N THR A 472 36.97 -21.90 -8.36
CA THR A 472 36.60 -23.28 -8.02
C THR A 472 36.91 -23.62 -6.56
N LEU A 473 38.09 -23.22 -6.07
CA LEU A 473 38.49 -23.40 -4.69
C LEU A 473 37.56 -22.68 -3.72
N VAL A 474 37.31 -21.40 -3.97
CA VAL A 474 36.45 -20.56 -3.13
C VAL A 474 35.02 -21.05 -3.15
N ALA A 475 34.43 -21.27 -4.32
CA ALA A 475 33.04 -21.73 -4.46
C ALA A 475 32.80 -23.12 -3.84
N SER A 476 33.82 -23.98 -3.84
CA SER A 476 33.73 -25.31 -3.19
C SER A 476 33.64 -25.20 -1.67
N VAL A 477 34.32 -24.23 -1.05
CA VAL A 477 34.22 -23.98 0.40
C VAL A 477 32.90 -23.25 0.70
N GLU A 478 32.53 -22.25 -0.06
CA GLU A 478 31.32 -21.44 0.13
C GLU A 478 30.03 -22.22 -0.14
N GLN A 479 30.09 -23.37 -0.81
CA GLN A 479 28.92 -24.22 -1.06
C GLN A 479 28.20 -24.68 0.24
N LYS A 480 28.91 -24.66 1.38
CA LYS A 480 28.38 -25.03 2.70
C LYS A 480 27.84 -23.84 3.49
N SER A 481 27.97 -22.63 2.96
CA SER A 481 27.50 -21.40 3.61
C SER A 481 26.14 -20.96 3.08
N GLU A 482 25.25 -20.54 3.96
CA GLU A 482 23.94 -19.96 3.61
C GLU A 482 24.00 -18.43 3.41
N HIS A 483 25.20 -17.85 3.49
CA HIS A 483 25.34 -16.39 3.38
C HIS A 483 25.07 -15.93 1.94
N PRO A 484 24.36 -14.81 1.71
CA PRO A 484 24.07 -14.30 0.35
C PRO A 484 25.30 -14.08 -0.54
N LEU A 485 26.46 -13.73 0.05
CA LEU A 485 27.73 -13.60 -0.69
C LEU A 485 28.23 -14.97 -1.17
N ALA A 486 28.07 -16.03 -0.37
CA ALA A 486 28.42 -17.39 -0.75
C ALA A 486 27.59 -17.87 -1.94
N THR A 487 26.27 -17.64 -1.89
CA THR A 487 25.38 -17.94 -3.01
C THR A 487 25.85 -17.25 -4.29
N ALA A 488 26.21 -15.97 -4.24
CA ALA A 488 26.72 -15.24 -5.39
C ALA A 488 27.99 -15.85 -5.99
N ILE A 489 28.92 -16.32 -5.15
CA ILE A 489 30.16 -16.96 -5.57
C ILE A 489 29.88 -18.32 -6.23
N VAL A 490 29.03 -19.13 -5.60
CA VAL A 490 28.66 -20.46 -6.11
C VAL A 490 27.88 -20.34 -7.42
N GLU A 491 26.96 -19.39 -7.55
CA GLU A 491 26.23 -19.13 -8.81
C GLU A 491 27.17 -18.64 -9.92
N GLY A 492 28.12 -17.75 -9.57
CA GLY A 492 29.16 -17.30 -10.51
C GLY A 492 30.01 -18.45 -11.05
N ALA A 493 30.40 -19.39 -10.17
CA ALA A 493 31.15 -20.59 -10.58
C ALA A 493 30.31 -21.54 -11.46
N LYS A 494 29.04 -21.76 -11.13
CA LYS A 494 28.11 -22.56 -11.93
C LYS A 494 27.86 -21.94 -13.30
N ALA A 495 27.74 -20.61 -13.39
CA ALA A 495 27.57 -19.88 -14.66
C ALA A 495 28.77 -20.07 -15.63
N LEU A 496 29.95 -20.27 -15.08
CA LEU A 496 31.17 -20.61 -15.84
C LEU A 496 31.33 -22.12 -16.08
N ASN A 497 30.34 -22.93 -15.72
CA ASN A 497 30.34 -24.39 -15.81
C ASN A 497 31.55 -25.05 -15.08
N LEU A 498 31.98 -24.45 -13.95
CA LEU A 498 33.06 -24.99 -13.13
C LEU A 498 32.54 -26.14 -12.25
N SER A 499 33.30 -27.23 -12.22
CA SER A 499 32.97 -28.39 -11.38
C SER A 499 33.45 -28.13 -9.95
N LEU A 500 32.51 -27.97 -9.01
CA LEU A 500 32.82 -27.75 -7.61
C LEU A 500 33.29 -29.07 -6.94
N LYS A 501 34.22 -28.97 -6.00
CA LYS A 501 34.80 -30.08 -5.27
C LYS A 501 34.19 -30.14 -3.85
N GLU A 502 34.34 -31.26 -3.19
CA GLU A 502 33.91 -31.40 -1.79
C GLU A 502 34.96 -30.74 -0.86
N ALA A 503 34.46 -29.86 0.02
CA ALA A 503 35.30 -29.21 1.04
C ALA A 503 35.08 -29.87 2.41
N SER A 504 36.16 -29.96 3.20
CA SER A 504 36.14 -30.43 4.61
C SER A 504 36.50 -29.24 5.54
N ASP A 505 36.40 -29.51 6.86
CA ASP A 505 36.81 -28.57 7.94
C ASP A 505 36.22 -27.15 7.78
N PHE A 506 34.93 -27.08 7.41
CA PHE A 506 34.25 -25.80 7.20
C PHE A 506 34.01 -25.09 8.55
N VAL A 507 34.51 -23.86 8.65
CA VAL A 507 34.32 -22.99 9.83
C VAL A 507 33.88 -21.61 9.34
N GLN A 508 32.74 -21.15 9.83
CA GLN A 508 32.24 -19.81 9.58
C GLN A 508 32.41 -18.93 10.82
N GLN A 509 33.05 -17.79 10.67
CA GLN A 509 33.25 -16.78 11.72
C GLN A 509 32.74 -15.42 11.22
N LEU A 510 32.57 -14.48 12.14
CA LEU A 510 32.13 -13.13 11.76
C LEU A 510 33.15 -12.48 10.81
N GLY A 511 32.76 -12.30 9.54
CA GLY A 511 33.60 -11.65 8.51
C GLY A 511 34.55 -12.57 7.75
N ASN A 512 34.63 -13.86 8.07
CA ASN A 512 35.43 -14.83 7.30
C ASN A 512 34.87 -16.24 7.32
N ILE A 513 35.26 -17.00 6.31
CA ILE A 513 34.95 -18.43 6.15
C ILE A 513 36.26 -19.14 5.86
N SER A 514 36.44 -20.33 6.45
CA SER A 514 37.60 -21.18 6.17
C SER A 514 37.18 -22.64 5.96
N GLY A 515 37.96 -23.38 5.18
CA GLY A 515 37.75 -24.78 4.92
C GLY A 515 38.92 -25.37 4.17
N THR A 516 38.95 -26.69 4.07
CA THR A 516 39.97 -27.44 3.32
C THR A 516 39.37 -27.96 2.02
N CYS A 517 39.95 -27.58 0.90
CA CYS A 517 39.55 -28.07 -0.42
C CYS A 517 40.78 -28.47 -1.23
N ASP A 518 40.76 -29.66 -1.83
CA ASP A 518 41.87 -30.19 -2.62
C ASP A 518 43.19 -30.28 -1.84
N GLY A 519 43.11 -30.51 -0.51
CA GLY A 519 44.29 -30.54 0.38
C GLY A 519 44.87 -29.18 0.71
N LYS A 520 44.25 -28.07 0.26
CA LYS A 520 44.69 -26.69 0.54
C LYS A 520 43.74 -26.08 1.60
N SER A 521 44.33 -25.46 2.62
CA SER A 521 43.59 -24.65 3.59
C SER A 521 43.19 -23.33 2.97
N VAL A 522 41.90 -23.07 2.79
CA VAL A 522 41.38 -21.86 2.12
C VAL A 522 40.64 -21.00 3.16
N ARG A 523 40.93 -19.71 3.18
CA ARG A 523 40.27 -18.71 4.02
C ARG A 523 39.80 -17.56 3.12
N ILE A 524 38.54 -17.17 3.29
CA ILE A 524 37.89 -16.14 2.48
C ILE A 524 37.22 -15.16 3.45
N GLY A 525 37.32 -13.86 3.16
CA GLY A 525 36.66 -12.85 3.99
C GLY A 525 37.03 -11.42 3.66
N ASN A 526 36.60 -10.53 4.53
CA ASN A 526 36.89 -9.11 4.41
C ASN A 526 38.37 -8.84 4.78
N LYS A 527 38.78 -7.59 4.87
CA LYS A 527 40.18 -7.18 5.19
C LYS A 527 40.72 -7.78 6.50
N SER A 528 39.86 -8.25 7.41
CA SER A 528 40.31 -8.86 8.68
C SER A 528 41.03 -10.21 8.51
N VAL A 529 40.92 -10.86 7.34
CA VAL A 529 41.59 -12.15 7.08
C VAL A 529 43.07 -12.00 6.74
N ILE A 530 43.54 -10.79 6.46
CA ILE A 530 44.93 -10.47 6.15
C ILE A 530 45.60 -9.69 7.28
N SER A 531 46.86 -10.01 7.59
CA SER A 531 47.66 -9.32 8.62
C SER A 531 48.43 -8.10 8.06
N SER A 532 48.78 -8.15 6.79
CA SER A 532 49.43 -7.03 6.08
C SER A 532 48.93 -7.01 4.64
N GLU A 533 48.76 -5.82 4.11
CA GLU A 533 48.34 -5.58 2.76
C GLU A 533 49.46 -4.87 2.00
N ASP A 534 49.87 -5.40 0.85
CA ASP A 534 50.83 -4.71 0.00
C ASP A 534 50.15 -3.53 -0.71
N ALA A 535 50.95 -2.56 -1.18
CA ALA A 535 50.41 -1.35 -1.82
C ALA A 535 49.55 -1.65 -3.04
N LYS A 536 49.89 -2.69 -3.82
CA LYS A 536 49.22 -3.05 -5.06
C LYS A 536 47.89 -3.74 -4.79
N THR A 537 47.82 -4.64 -3.80
CA THR A 537 46.56 -5.28 -3.37
C THR A 537 45.62 -4.27 -2.78
N LYS A 538 46.14 -3.31 -2.00
CA LYS A 538 45.33 -2.22 -1.45
C LYS A 538 44.76 -1.34 -2.56
N GLU A 539 45.56 -0.95 -3.55
CA GLU A 539 45.11 -0.17 -4.70
C GLU A 539 44.00 -0.90 -5.47
N LEU A 540 44.16 -2.22 -5.69
CA LEU A 540 43.15 -3.05 -6.34
C LEU A 540 41.84 -3.14 -5.54
N ALA A 541 41.96 -3.42 -4.24
CA ALA A 541 40.78 -3.51 -3.36
C ALA A 541 40.05 -2.17 -3.23
N ASP A 542 40.83 -1.07 -3.08
CA ASP A 542 40.29 0.29 -3.06
C ASP A 542 39.66 0.65 -4.38
N GLY A 543 40.27 0.29 -5.54
CA GLY A 543 39.69 0.47 -6.86
C GLY A 543 38.34 -0.27 -7.04
N LEU A 544 38.25 -1.52 -6.57
CA LEU A 544 36.97 -2.27 -6.57
C LEU A 544 35.93 -1.61 -5.67
N ALA A 545 36.33 -1.11 -4.50
CA ALA A 545 35.44 -0.39 -3.60
C ALA A 545 34.99 0.95 -4.19
N ASP A 546 35.87 1.65 -4.92
CA ASP A 546 35.51 2.87 -5.66
C ASP A 546 34.53 2.60 -6.81
N GLU A 547 34.50 1.37 -7.33
CA GLU A 547 33.49 0.91 -8.26
C GLU A 547 32.17 0.46 -7.57
N GLY A 548 32.06 0.56 -6.28
CA GLY A 548 30.87 0.14 -5.52
C GLY A 548 30.79 -1.37 -5.30
N LYS A 549 31.89 -2.08 -5.43
CA LYS A 549 32.00 -3.52 -5.22
C LYS A 549 32.57 -3.84 -3.86
N THR A 550 32.23 -5.00 -3.29
CA THR A 550 32.77 -5.49 -2.01
C THR A 550 33.92 -6.45 -2.30
N PRO A 551 35.19 -6.08 -2.01
CA PRO A 551 36.33 -6.96 -2.19
C PRO A 551 36.36 -8.01 -1.08
N LEU A 552 36.57 -9.27 -1.46
CA LEU A 552 36.83 -10.41 -0.58
C LEU A 552 38.23 -10.93 -0.85
N TYR A 553 38.99 -11.07 0.22
CA TYR A 553 40.38 -11.54 0.18
C TYR A 553 40.41 -13.07 0.28
N VAL A 554 41.22 -13.71 -0.54
CA VAL A 554 41.36 -15.17 -0.55
C VAL A 554 42.81 -15.57 -0.19
N ILE A 555 42.92 -16.40 0.82
CA ILE A 555 44.19 -16.95 1.29
C ILE A 555 44.11 -18.48 1.08
N ALA A 556 45.13 -19.07 0.49
CA ALA A 556 45.31 -20.50 0.37
C ALA A 556 46.70 -20.87 0.94
N ASP A 557 46.75 -21.84 1.86
CA ASP A 557 47.98 -22.32 2.53
C ASP A 557 48.83 -21.15 3.11
N GLY A 558 48.15 -20.16 3.73
CA GLY A 558 48.81 -19.01 4.34
C GLY A 558 49.29 -17.95 3.36
N LYS A 559 49.08 -18.11 2.05
CA LYS A 559 49.46 -17.13 1.02
C LYS A 559 48.25 -16.50 0.42
N MET A 560 48.31 -15.20 0.16
CA MET A 560 47.24 -14.51 -0.57
C MET A 560 47.27 -14.92 -2.04
N VAL A 561 46.17 -15.53 -2.51
CA VAL A 561 46.06 -16.08 -3.87
C VAL A 561 45.16 -15.27 -4.78
N GLY A 562 44.40 -14.30 -4.23
CA GLY A 562 43.60 -13.41 -5.06
C GLY A 562 42.54 -12.63 -4.30
N LEU A 563 41.74 -11.89 -5.09
CA LEU A 563 40.58 -11.12 -4.66
C LEU A 563 39.37 -11.55 -5.46
N LEU A 564 38.23 -11.64 -4.77
CA LEU A 564 36.92 -11.69 -5.45
C LEU A 564 36.17 -10.37 -5.17
N ALA A 565 35.39 -9.92 -6.13
CA ALA A 565 34.52 -8.77 -5.92
C ALA A 565 33.07 -9.16 -6.13
N ILE A 566 32.22 -8.75 -5.18
CA ILE A 566 30.79 -8.97 -5.24
C ILE A 566 30.11 -7.60 -5.21
N ALA A 567 29.11 -7.42 -6.07
CA ALA A 567 28.29 -6.23 -6.06
C ALA A 567 26.81 -6.61 -6.15
N ASP A 568 25.95 -5.77 -5.56
CA ASP A 568 24.52 -5.80 -5.82
C ASP A 568 24.26 -4.90 -7.04
N PRO A 569 23.88 -5.45 -8.20
CA PRO A 569 23.77 -4.70 -9.44
C PRO A 569 22.66 -3.63 -9.35
N ILE A 570 22.97 -2.44 -9.87
CA ILE A 570 22.00 -1.35 -10.00
C ILE A 570 20.92 -1.81 -10.99
N ARG A 571 19.64 -1.65 -10.63
CA ARG A 571 18.53 -1.96 -11.53
C ARG A 571 18.63 -1.14 -12.82
N PRO A 572 18.32 -1.71 -13.97
CA PRO A 572 18.44 -1.03 -15.27
C PRO A 572 17.63 0.27 -15.36
N ASP A 573 16.50 0.34 -14.66
CA ASP A 573 15.56 1.46 -14.67
C ASP A 573 15.84 2.52 -13.59
N SER A 574 16.71 2.23 -12.60
CA SER A 574 16.93 3.13 -11.44
C SER A 574 17.42 4.49 -11.86
N LYS A 575 18.39 4.58 -12.76
CA LYS A 575 18.95 5.86 -13.23
C LYS A 575 17.85 6.72 -13.87
N GLN A 576 17.09 6.16 -14.80
CA GLN A 576 16.01 6.87 -15.49
C GLN A 576 14.91 7.31 -14.54
N ALA A 577 14.56 6.47 -13.57
CA ALA A 577 13.56 6.78 -12.55
C ALA A 577 14.01 7.94 -11.66
N ILE A 578 15.24 7.93 -11.20
CA ILE A 578 15.83 8.97 -10.36
C ILE A 578 15.91 10.31 -11.11
N GLU A 579 16.39 10.31 -12.34
CA GLU A 579 16.42 11.50 -13.19
C GLU A 579 15.01 12.08 -13.40
N ALA A 580 14.01 11.24 -13.62
CA ALA A 580 12.61 11.66 -13.78
C ALA A 580 12.02 12.27 -12.50
N MET A 581 12.37 11.76 -11.31
CA MET A 581 11.96 12.34 -10.03
C MET A 581 12.62 13.71 -9.80
N GLN A 582 13.92 13.82 -10.06
CA GLN A 582 14.68 15.07 -9.93
C GLN A 582 14.20 16.14 -10.92
N ALA A 583 13.86 15.75 -12.16
CA ALA A 583 13.29 16.64 -13.16
C ALA A 583 11.93 17.24 -12.74
N LYS A 584 11.19 16.52 -11.86
CA LYS A 584 9.97 17.04 -11.24
C LYS A 584 10.23 17.89 -9.98
N GLY A 585 11.48 18.24 -9.70
CA GLY A 585 11.88 19.05 -8.55
C GLY A 585 11.86 18.30 -7.20
N LYS A 586 11.83 16.95 -7.20
CA LYS A 586 11.89 16.16 -5.97
C LYS A 586 13.34 16.04 -5.50
N GLU A 587 13.55 16.19 -4.20
CA GLU A 587 14.85 15.97 -3.55
C GLU A 587 15.04 14.48 -3.31
N VAL A 588 16.00 13.86 -3.99
CA VAL A 588 16.22 12.40 -3.89
C VAL A 588 17.40 12.12 -2.96
N TRP A 589 17.16 11.24 -1.98
CA TRP A 589 18.11 10.74 -0.99
C TRP A 589 18.29 9.24 -1.13
N MET A 590 19.51 8.75 -0.92
CA MET A 590 19.79 7.33 -0.82
C MET A 590 20.25 6.98 0.60
N LEU A 591 19.64 5.94 1.19
CA LEU A 591 20.02 5.37 2.48
C LEU A 591 20.67 4.00 2.26
N THR A 592 21.73 3.70 3.03
CA THR A 592 22.37 2.39 2.98
C THR A 592 23.15 2.12 4.27
N GLY A 593 23.25 0.84 4.64
CA GLY A 593 24.16 0.36 5.67
C GLY A 593 25.61 0.23 5.21
N ASP A 594 25.90 0.40 3.91
CA ASP A 594 27.25 0.31 3.37
C ASP A 594 28.13 1.45 3.86
N ASN A 595 29.44 1.27 3.72
CA ASN A 595 30.41 2.33 3.96
C ASN A 595 30.20 3.51 2.99
N GLU A 596 30.67 4.69 3.41
CA GLU A 596 30.42 5.93 2.68
C GLU A 596 31.00 5.91 1.26
N LYS A 597 32.16 5.25 1.05
CA LYS A 597 32.83 5.19 -0.25
C LYS A 597 32.00 4.42 -1.28
N THR A 598 31.54 3.22 -0.94
CA THR A 598 30.67 2.38 -1.77
C THR A 598 29.32 3.07 -2.03
N ALA A 599 28.73 3.68 -0.98
CA ALA A 599 27.47 4.39 -1.10
C ALA A 599 27.55 5.56 -2.10
N ARG A 600 28.59 6.38 -2.00
CA ARG A 600 28.83 7.49 -2.93
C ARG A 600 29.08 7.03 -4.36
N ALA A 601 29.81 5.91 -4.55
CA ALA A 601 30.05 5.33 -5.87
C ALA A 601 28.76 4.90 -6.56
N VAL A 602 27.87 4.19 -5.85
CA VAL A 602 26.57 3.79 -6.36
C VAL A 602 25.69 5.01 -6.66
N ALA A 603 25.62 5.96 -5.73
CA ALA A 603 24.84 7.19 -5.88
C ALA A 603 25.27 8.02 -7.10
N ALA A 604 26.56 8.16 -7.33
CA ALA A 604 27.12 8.87 -8.48
C ALA A 604 26.69 8.24 -9.81
N ARG A 605 26.67 6.89 -9.90
CA ARG A 605 26.23 6.15 -11.09
C ARG A 605 24.77 6.41 -11.45
N VAL A 606 23.92 6.56 -10.44
CA VAL A 606 22.48 6.81 -10.64
C VAL A 606 22.10 8.29 -10.55
N GLY A 607 23.07 9.20 -10.29
CA GLY A 607 22.84 10.64 -10.26
C GLY A 607 22.25 11.19 -8.96
N ILE A 608 22.36 10.46 -7.83
CA ILE A 608 21.91 10.94 -6.52
C ILE A 608 23.02 11.75 -5.84
N LYS A 609 22.68 12.93 -5.35
CA LYS A 609 23.63 13.82 -4.63
C LYS A 609 23.59 13.64 -3.12
N ASN A 610 22.45 13.32 -2.57
CA ASN A 610 22.23 13.22 -1.13
C ASN A 610 22.33 11.75 -0.70
N VAL A 611 23.33 11.42 0.10
CA VAL A 611 23.59 10.06 0.57
C VAL A 611 23.72 10.06 2.09
N ARG A 612 23.13 9.04 2.73
CA ARG A 612 23.38 8.68 4.12
C ARG A 612 23.88 7.23 4.13
N ALA A 613 25.15 7.07 4.43
CA ALA A 613 25.83 5.78 4.56
C ALA A 613 25.90 5.33 6.02
N GLU A 614 26.23 4.07 6.24
CA GLU A 614 26.43 3.45 7.57
C GLU A 614 25.20 3.55 8.48
N VAL A 615 23.99 3.62 7.86
CA VAL A 615 22.72 3.74 8.58
C VAL A 615 22.25 2.36 9.03
N LYS A 616 22.13 2.16 10.34
CA LYS A 616 21.56 0.93 10.88
C LYS A 616 20.06 0.86 10.58
N PRO A 617 19.46 -0.33 10.48
CA PRO A 617 18.02 -0.46 10.22
C PRO A 617 17.14 0.36 11.17
N ALA A 618 17.46 0.38 12.45
CA ALA A 618 16.73 1.16 13.46
C ALA A 618 16.84 2.69 13.29
N ASP A 619 17.89 3.17 12.62
CA ASP A 619 18.17 4.60 12.47
C ASP A 619 17.61 5.18 11.16
N LYS A 620 17.16 4.33 10.23
CA LYS A 620 16.55 4.78 8.96
C LYS A 620 15.33 5.68 9.20
N GLU A 621 14.51 5.38 10.21
CA GLU A 621 13.35 6.20 10.61
C GLU A 621 13.76 7.60 11.06
N ALA A 622 14.91 7.74 11.72
CA ALA A 622 15.40 9.03 12.19
C ALA A 622 15.72 9.98 11.03
N VAL A 623 16.22 9.48 9.91
CA VAL A 623 16.48 10.28 8.71
C VAL A 623 15.17 10.81 8.11
N VAL A 624 14.14 9.98 8.04
CA VAL A 624 12.81 10.40 7.59
C VAL A 624 12.27 11.52 8.50
N ARG A 625 12.37 11.35 9.82
CA ARG A 625 11.95 12.34 10.82
C ARG A 625 12.74 13.65 10.71
N GLU A 626 14.04 13.60 10.44
CA GLU A 626 14.88 14.77 10.22
C GLU A 626 14.37 15.60 9.02
N LEU A 627 14.06 14.95 7.90
CA LEU A 627 13.53 15.61 6.70
C LEU A 627 12.14 16.20 6.95
N GLN A 628 11.28 15.49 7.67
CA GLN A 628 9.96 15.99 8.07
C GLN A 628 10.06 17.20 9.01
N ALA A 629 11.03 17.20 9.94
CA ALA A 629 11.29 18.36 10.82
C ALA A 629 11.74 19.60 10.05
N ARG A 630 12.33 19.43 8.85
CA ARG A 630 12.65 20.53 7.92
C ARG A 630 11.42 21.01 7.12
N GLY A 631 10.22 20.51 7.41
CA GLY A 631 8.98 20.87 6.74
C GLY A 631 8.76 20.16 5.39
N LYS A 632 9.55 19.13 5.06
CA LYS A 632 9.41 18.35 3.81
C LYS A 632 8.35 17.26 3.98
N LYS A 633 7.59 17.04 2.93
CA LYS A 633 6.76 15.84 2.79
C LYS A 633 7.61 14.72 2.22
N VAL A 634 7.78 13.66 3.00
CA VAL A 634 8.76 12.59 2.75
C VAL A 634 8.07 11.34 2.24
N LEU A 635 8.58 10.82 1.14
CA LEU A 635 8.27 9.49 0.63
C LEU A 635 9.46 8.58 0.93
N MET A 636 9.19 7.41 1.50
CA MET A 636 10.19 6.34 1.70
C MET A 636 9.88 5.18 0.77
N VAL A 637 10.89 4.70 0.05
CA VAL A 637 10.82 3.49 -0.78
C VAL A 637 11.76 2.45 -0.24
N GLY A 638 11.25 1.27 0.03
CA GLY A 638 12.02 0.13 0.53
C GLY A 638 11.44 -1.20 0.05
N ASP A 639 12.18 -2.30 0.24
CA ASP A 639 11.80 -3.64 -0.25
C ASP A 639 11.36 -4.59 0.87
N GLY A 640 11.65 -4.31 2.13
CA GLY A 640 11.61 -5.33 3.11
C GLY A 640 11.26 -4.97 4.54
N ILE A 641 11.44 -5.99 5.37
CA ILE A 641 11.16 -6.01 6.81
C ILE A 641 11.97 -4.92 7.53
N ASN A 642 13.21 -4.68 7.09
CA ASN A 642 14.12 -3.73 7.70
C ASN A 642 13.69 -2.26 7.53
N ASP A 643 12.85 -1.98 6.53
CA ASP A 643 12.38 -0.64 6.21
C ASP A 643 11.00 -0.32 6.78
N ALA A 644 10.28 -1.31 7.31
CA ALA A 644 8.91 -1.16 7.80
C ALA A 644 8.72 0.02 8.77
N PRO A 645 9.59 0.27 9.77
CA PRO A 645 9.46 1.44 10.64
C PRO A 645 9.57 2.78 9.88
N SER A 646 10.45 2.84 8.87
CA SER A 646 10.66 4.03 8.04
C SER A 646 9.52 4.26 7.05
N LEU A 647 8.95 3.17 6.49
CA LEU A 647 7.77 3.21 5.62
C LEU A 647 6.56 3.76 6.37
N VAL A 648 6.31 3.25 7.58
CA VAL A 648 5.20 3.73 8.45
C VAL A 648 5.41 5.17 8.89
N ARG A 649 6.66 5.59 9.13
CA ARG A 649 6.98 6.95 9.57
C ARG A 649 6.83 8.00 8.48
N ALA A 650 7.11 7.65 7.24
CA ALA A 650 7.06 8.57 6.10
C ALA A 650 5.64 9.13 5.90
N ASP A 651 5.50 10.27 5.20
CA ASP A 651 4.19 10.77 4.78
C ASP A 651 3.56 9.85 3.73
N VAL A 652 4.40 9.11 2.98
CA VAL A 652 3.99 8.01 2.11
C VAL A 652 5.07 6.93 2.13
N GLY A 653 4.71 5.73 2.55
CA GLY A 653 5.54 4.54 2.44
C GLY A 653 5.25 3.78 1.15
N VAL A 654 6.30 3.40 0.43
CA VAL A 654 6.20 2.61 -0.82
C VAL A 654 7.00 1.33 -0.70
N ALA A 655 6.34 0.19 -0.81
CA ALA A 655 6.99 -1.11 -0.90
C ALA A 655 7.24 -1.48 -2.37
N ILE A 656 8.44 -1.92 -2.68
CA ILE A 656 8.86 -2.35 -4.02
C ILE A 656 8.96 -3.88 -4.10
N GLY A 657 8.37 -4.46 -5.17
CA GLY A 657 8.31 -5.91 -5.36
C GLY A 657 7.19 -6.58 -4.57
N ALA A 658 6.90 -7.84 -4.87
CA ALA A 658 6.00 -8.68 -4.10
C ALA A 658 6.67 -9.08 -2.76
N GLY A 659 7.19 -8.07 -2.04
CA GLY A 659 7.94 -8.21 -0.80
C GLY A 659 7.16 -8.95 0.28
N THR A 660 7.81 -9.15 1.41
CA THR A 660 7.24 -9.83 2.57
C THR A 660 5.90 -9.22 2.99
N ASP A 661 4.99 -10.04 3.50
CA ASP A 661 3.68 -9.60 4.00
C ASP A 661 3.79 -8.38 4.92
N VAL A 662 4.88 -8.28 5.69
CA VAL A 662 5.18 -7.16 6.60
C VAL A 662 5.40 -5.83 5.85
N ALA A 663 6.13 -5.85 4.73
CA ALA A 663 6.35 -4.63 3.92
C ALA A 663 5.06 -4.16 3.25
N ILE A 664 4.25 -5.12 2.77
CA ILE A 664 2.92 -4.84 2.20
C ILE A 664 2.01 -4.21 3.25
N GLU A 665 2.04 -4.70 4.50
CA GLU A 665 1.23 -4.13 5.59
C GLU A 665 1.69 -2.74 6.05
N ALA A 666 2.99 -2.45 5.96
CA ALA A 666 3.57 -1.19 6.38
C ALA A 666 3.45 -0.06 5.35
N ALA A 667 3.25 -0.39 4.06
CA ALA A 667 3.28 0.58 2.97
C ALA A 667 1.90 1.15 2.63
N ASP A 668 1.89 2.41 2.20
CA ASP A 668 0.72 3.10 1.63
C ASP A 668 0.51 2.78 0.14
N VAL A 669 1.61 2.49 -0.55
CA VAL A 669 1.63 2.10 -1.97
C VAL A 669 2.50 0.86 -2.14
N VAL A 670 1.98 -0.14 -2.85
CA VAL A 670 2.72 -1.36 -3.17
C VAL A 670 2.94 -1.42 -4.68
N LEU A 671 4.19 -1.56 -5.08
CA LEU A 671 4.60 -1.76 -6.47
C LEU A 671 4.83 -3.26 -6.67
N MET A 672 3.95 -3.91 -7.43
CA MET A 672 4.00 -5.36 -7.65
C MET A 672 5.23 -5.80 -8.42
N LYS A 673 5.75 -4.92 -9.27
CA LYS A 673 6.98 -5.13 -9.99
C LYS A 673 8.15 -4.56 -9.20
N SER A 674 9.26 -5.25 -9.25
CA SER A 674 10.49 -4.78 -8.62
C SER A 674 11.18 -3.69 -9.45
N ARG A 675 10.45 -2.60 -9.79
CA ARG A 675 10.94 -1.53 -10.67
C ARG A 675 10.75 -0.16 -10.04
N LEU A 676 11.82 0.61 -10.00
CA LEU A 676 11.78 1.97 -9.48
C LEU A 676 11.03 2.93 -10.41
N SER A 677 10.96 2.64 -11.72
CA SER A 677 10.16 3.38 -12.70
C SER A 677 8.67 3.36 -12.38
N ASP A 678 8.15 2.31 -11.74
CA ASP A 678 6.75 2.24 -11.32
C ASP A 678 6.43 3.21 -10.18
N MET A 679 7.43 3.63 -9.38
CA MET A 679 7.28 4.71 -8.43
C MET A 679 7.00 6.06 -9.14
N VAL A 680 7.71 6.34 -10.24
CA VAL A 680 7.46 7.52 -11.07
C VAL A 680 6.07 7.47 -11.70
N ASN A 681 5.66 6.28 -12.15
CA ASN A 681 4.32 6.02 -12.70
C ASN A 681 3.23 6.18 -11.63
N ALA A 682 3.46 5.71 -10.40
CA ALA A 682 2.56 5.90 -9.26
C ALA A 682 2.36 7.39 -8.95
N SER A 683 3.45 8.16 -8.89
CA SER A 683 3.40 9.62 -8.69
C SER A 683 2.65 10.34 -9.82
N ALA A 684 2.86 9.91 -11.08
CA ALA A 684 2.16 10.47 -12.24
C ALA A 684 0.66 10.14 -12.22
N LEU A 685 0.30 8.93 -11.82
CA LEU A 685 -1.10 8.50 -11.68
C LEU A 685 -1.80 9.25 -10.54
N SER A 686 -1.12 9.41 -9.41
CA SER A 686 -1.58 10.22 -8.28
C SER A 686 -1.90 11.66 -8.73
N HIS A 687 -0.94 12.32 -9.38
CA HIS A 687 -1.13 13.67 -9.93
C HIS A 687 -2.30 13.76 -10.90
N SER A 688 -2.40 12.81 -11.84
CA SER A 688 -3.50 12.77 -12.81
C SER A 688 -4.86 12.57 -12.13
N THR A 689 -4.91 11.74 -11.09
CA THR A 689 -6.12 11.48 -10.30
C THR A 689 -6.52 12.74 -9.51
N MET A 690 -5.57 13.41 -8.87
CA MET A 690 -5.83 14.63 -8.11
C MET A 690 -6.25 15.80 -9.00
N LEU A 691 -5.62 15.96 -10.17
CA LEU A 691 -6.04 16.93 -11.17
C LEU A 691 -7.48 16.68 -11.62
N ASN A 692 -7.81 15.42 -11.90
CA ASN A 692 -9.16 15.02 -12.29
C ASN A 692 -10.19 15.31 -11.18
N ILE A 693 -9.82 15.09 -9.89
CA ILE A 693 -10.67 15.46 -8.75
C ILE A 693 -10.92 16.98 -8.73
N ARG A 694 -9.89 17.80 -8.93
CA ARG A 694 -10.02 19.27 -8.98
C ARG A 694 -10.93 19.71 -10.13
N GLU A 695 -10.75 19.13 -11.33
CA GLU A 695 -11.62 19.37 -12.48
C GLU A 695 -13.07 18.94 -12.19
N ASN A 696 -13.28 17.78 -11.56
CA ASN A 696 -14.60 17.30 -11.16
C ASN A 696 -15.28 18.26 -10.17
N LEU A 697 -14.55 18.76 -9.17
CA LEU A 697 -15.05 19.74 -8.22
C LEU A 697 -15.40 21.07 -8.92
N PHE A 698 -14.57 21.52 -9.86
CA PHE A 698 -14.88 22.68 -10.68
C PHE A 698 -16.20 22.50 -11.44
N TRP A 699 -16.39 21.39 -12.16
CA TRP A 699 -17.63 21.11 -12.86
C TRP A 699 -18.83 20.97 -11.92
N ALA A 700 -18.63 20.43 -10.72
CA ALA A 700 -19.70 20.32 -9.74
C ALA A 700 -20.19 21.67 -9.20
N PHE A 701 -19.31 22.67 -9.12
CA PHE A 701 -19.65 23.98 -8.56
C PHE A 701 -20.03 25.03 -9.59
N ILE A 702 -19.45 25.01 -10.81
CA ILE A 702 -19.60 26.09 -11.77
C ILE A 702 -21.05 26.32 -12.18
N TYR A 703 -21.83 25.25 -12.36
CA TYR A 703 -23.24 25.31 -12.67
C TYR A 703 -24.06 26.03 -11.57
N ASN A 704 -23.69 25.79 -10.31
CA ASN A 704 -24.34 26.43 -9.16
C ASN A 704 -23.91 27.90 -9.03
N ILE A 705 -22.61 28.20 -9.18
CA ILE A 705 -22.07 29.57 -9.07
C ILE A 705 -22.70 30.50 -10.11
N ILE A 706 -22.89 30.03 -11.35
CA ILE A 706 -23.52 30.80 -12.40
C ILE A 706 -25.05 30.75 -12.27
N GLY A 707 -25.60 29.57 -11.97
CA GLY A 707 -27.05 29.35 -12.01
C GLY A 707 -27.81 30.00 -10.86
N ILE A 708 -27.26 30.02 -9.63
CA ILE A 708 -27.95 30.61 -8.48
C ILE A 708 -28.24 32.11 -8.66
N PRO A 709 -27.28 32.98 -9.06
CA PRO A 709 -27.59 34.39 -9.33
C PRO A 709 -28.62 34.58 -10.43
N VAL A 710 -28.58 33.79 -11.51
CA VAL A 710 -29.57 33.85 -12.59
C VAL A 710 -30.95 33.41 -12.10
N ALA A 711 -31.01 32.31 -11.35
CA ALA A 711 -32.26 31.80 -10.76
C ALA A 711 -32.85 32.76 -9.72
N ALA A 712 -31.99 33.41 -8.93
CA ALA A 712 -32.43 34.45 -7.97
C ALA A 712 -32.92 35.75 -8.63
N GLY A 713 -32.85 35.83 -9.95
CA GLY A 713 -33.34 36.97 -10.72
C GLY A 713 -32.42 38.21 -10.70
N VAL A 714 -31.13 38.06 -10.31
CA VAL A 714 -30.20 39.21 -10.26
C VAL A 714 -30.10 39.94 -11.59
N PHE A 715 -30.24 39.22 -12.70
CA PHE A 715 -30.16 39.79 -14.05
C PHE A 715 -31.53 40.13 -14.66
N TYR A 716 -32.63 39.91 -13.93
CA TYR A 716 -33.98 40.09 -14.45
C TYR A 716 -34.29 41.58 -14.75
N THR A 717 -33.95 42.47 -13.84
CA THR A 717 -34.21 43.90 -14.01
C THR A 717 -33.39 44.55 -15.15
N ALA A 718 -32.20 44.00 -15.43
CA ALA A 718 -31.31 44.55 -16.46
C ALA A 718 -31.52 43.92 -17.84
N PHE A 719 -31.78 42.61 -17.90
CA PHE A 719 -31.79 41.83 -19.15
C PHE A 719 -33.06 41.01 -19.36
N GLY A 720 -33.96 41.00 -18.40
CA GLY A 720 -35.17 40.14 -18.44
C GLY A 720 -34.84 38.65 -18.26
N TRP A 721 -33.63 38.29 -17.83
CA TRP A 721 -33.22 36.89 -17.71
C TRP A 721 -33.73 36.29 -16.43
N ILE A 722 -34.51 35.19 -16.59
CA ILE A 722 -34.99 34.35 -15.52
C ILE A 722 -34.63 32.88 -15.84
N LEU A 723 -34.23 32.12 -14.85
CA LEU A 723 -33.95 30.70 -15.01
C LEU A 723 -35.20 29.89 -14.73
N ASN A 724 -35.74 29.27 -15.76
CA ASN A 724 -36.90 28.37 -15.61
C ASN A 724 -36.45 27.12 -14.82
N PRO A 725 -37.26 26.61 -13.86
CA PRO A 725 -36.97 25.42 -13.08
C PRO A 725 -36.61 24.17 -13.91
N MET A 726 -37.20 24.01 -15.09
CA MET A 726 -36.91 22.88 -15.99
C MET A 726 -35.48 22.96 -16.55
N ILE A 727 -35.05 24.18 -16.98
CA ILE A 727 -33.67 24.42 -17.47
C ILE A 727 -32.69 24.19 -16.33
N ALA A 728 -33.04 24.65 -15.10
CA ALA A 728 -32.24 24.39 -13.91
C ALA A 728 -32.05 22.88 -13.64
N ALA A 729 -33.11 22.08 -13.72
CA ALA A 729 -33.05 20.63 -13.56
C ALA A 729 -32.22 19.93 -14.65
N ALA A 730 -32.30 20.40 -15.89
CA ALA A 730 -31.51 19.89 -17.01
C ALA A 730 -30.01 20.19 -16.80
N ALA A 731 -29.66 21.41 -16.41
CA ALA A 731 -28.29 21.82 -16.10
C ALA A 731 -27.68 20.97 -14.97
N MET A 732 -28.45 20.69 -13.91
CA MET A 732 -28.01 19.81 -12.81
C MET A 732 -27.76 18.38 -13.25
N SER A 733 -28.59 17.84 -14.12
CA SER A 733 -28.38 16.50 -14.70
C SER A 733 -27.10 16.45 -15.54
N MET A 734 -26.83 17.49 -16.33
CA MET A 734 -25.60 17.64 -17.12
C MET A 734 -24.34 17.78 -16.24
N SER A 735 -24.44 18.47 -15.10
CA SER A 735 -23.34 18.56 -14.13
C SER A 735 -22.85 17.18 -13.69
N SER A 736 -23.77 16.28 -13.34
CA SER A 736 -23.43 14.90 -12.96
C SER A 736 -22.79 14.11 -14.11
N VAL A 737 -23.29 14.29 -15.34
CA VAL A 737 -22.73 13.66 -16.55
C VAL A 737 -21.30 14.17 -16.81
N SER A 738 -21.06 15.47 -16.67
CA SER A 738 -19.75 16.10 -16.86
C SER A 738 -18.71 15.52 -15.91
N VAL A 739 -19.02 15.45 -14.62
CA VAL A 739 -18.13 14.90 -13.58
C VAL A 739 -17.78 13.45 -13.86
N VAL A 740 -18.76 12.61 -14.18
CA VAL A 740 -18.53 11.19 -14.45
C VAL A 740 -17.72 11.00 -15.72
N THR A 741 -18.06 11.71 -16.79
CA THR A 741 -17.33 11.62 -18.06
C THR A 741 -15.89 12.03 -17.89
N ASN A 742 -15.63 13.09 -17.12
CA ASN A 742 -14.27 13.54 -16.80
C ASN A 742 -13.52 12.46 -15.98
N ALA A 743 -14.14 11.88 -14.95
CA ALA A 743 -13.52 10.80 -14.18
C ALA A 743 -13.15 9.58 -15.04
N LEU A 744 -14.00 9.23 -16.00
CA LEU A 744 -13.74 8.10 -16.92
C LEU A 744 -12.57 8.35 -17.87
N ARG A 745 -12.12 9.59 -18.09
CA ARG A 745 -10.90 9.90 -18.85
C ARG A 745 -9.65 9.22 -18.26
N LEU A 746 -9.62 9.02 -16.92
CA LEU A 746 -8.52 8.30 -16.25
C LEU A 746 -8.36 6.86 -16.72
N ARG A 747 -9.37 6.23 -17.32
CA ARG A 747 -9.23 4.91 -17.95
C ARG A 747 -8.19 4.89 -19.08
N GLY A 748 -8.03 6.02 -19.75
CA GLY A 748 -7.06 6.22 -20.83
C GLY A 748 -5.65 6.56 -20.35
N TRP A 749 -5.42 6.69 -19.04
CA TRP A 749 -4.10 6.98 -18.50
C TRP A 749 -3.10 5.87 -18.87
N LYS A 750 -1.88 6.27 -19.23
CA LYS A 750 -0.79 5.37 -19.59
C LYS A 750 0.43 5.69 -18.75
N PRO A 751 1.24 4.69 -18.38
CA PRO A 751 2.52 4.90 -17.72
C PRO A 751 3.40 5.89 -18.47
N VAL A 752 4.05 6.78 -17.73
CA VAL A 752 4.95 7.81 -18.26
C VAL A 752 6.29 7.20 -18.66
N LEU A 753 6.83 6.35 -17.79
CA LEU A 753 7.99 5.54 -18.07
C LEU A 753 7.51 4.16 -18.49
N ARG A 754 7.81 3.78 -19.73
CA ARG A 754 7.51 2.47 -20.29
C ARG A 754 8.78 1.66 -20.38
N ASP A 755 8.62 0.35 -20.29
CA ASP A 755 9.69 -0.57 -20.60
C ASP A 755 10.17 -0.36 -22.04
N SER A 756 11.42 -0.09 -22.16
CA SER A 756 12.13 -0.23 -23.45
C SER A 756 12.43 -1.70 -23.67
N GLY A 757 11.45 -2.54 -23.90
CA GLY A 757 11.46 -4.00 -24.23
C GLY A 757 12.76 -4.84 -24.26
N ASN A 758 13.86 -4.27 -23.80
CA ASN A 758 15.20 -4.88 -23.81
C ASN A 758 15.75 -5.17 -22.40
N SER A 759 15.00 -4.82 -21.33
CA SER A 759 15.52 -4.89 -19.95
C SER A 759 15.30 -6.25 -19.25
N ASP A 760 14.34 -7.06 -19.69
CA ASP A 760 14.00 -8.31 -18.97
C ASP A 760 14.88 -9.51 -19.33
N LYS A 761 15.63 -9.44 -20.43
CA LYS A 761 16.62 -10.49 -20.74
C LYS A 761 17.95 -10.31 -20.01
N SER A 762 18.20 -9.15 -19.39
CA SER A 762 19.45 -8.87 -18.70
C SER A 762 19.40 -9.09 -17.18
N SER A 763 18.22 -9.14 -16.54
CA SER A 763 18.08 -9.34 -15.10
C SER A 763 18.26 -10.79 -14.65
N ASP A 764 18.04 -11.77 -15.53
CA ASP A 764 18.28 -13.20 -15.26
C ASP A 764 19.54 -13.77 -15.94
N GLN A 765 20.24 -12.97 -16.75
CA GLN A 765 21.59 -13.35 -17.16
C GLN A 765 22.52 -13.15 -15.97
N VAL A 766 22.93 -14.27 -15.36
CA VAL A 766 24.05 -14.27 -14.43
C VAL A 766 25.21 -13.58 -15.15
N LEU A 767 25.56 -12.37 -14.67
CA LEU A 767 26.70 -11.64 -15.22
C LEU A 767 27.93 -12.50 -15.04
N LEU A 768 28.55 -12.90 -16.16
CA LEU A 768 29.79 -13.66 -16.08
C LEU A 768 30.84 -12.77 -15.41
N PRO A 769 31.51 -13.25 -14.36
CA PRO A 769 32.50 -12.46 -13.66
C PRO A 769 33.71 -12.18 -14.58
N SER A 770 34.28 -11.01 -14.42
CA SER A 770 35.54 -10.65 -15.09
C SER A 770 36.68 -11.46 -14.49
N LEU A 771 37.31 -12.30 -15.30
CA LEU A 771 38.45 -13.13 -14.88
C LEU A 771 39.77 -12.42 -15.22
N ARG A 772 40.59 -12.11 -14.21
CA ARG A 772 41.88 -11.44 -14.37
C ARG A 772 42.96 -12.22 -13.63
N GLN A 773 44.10 -12.33 -14.28
CA GLN A 773 45.30 -12.90 -13.66
C GLN A 773 46.40 -11.84 -13.59
N LEU A 774 47.00 -11.67 -12.41
CA LEU A 774 48.10 -10.72 -12.18
C LEU A 774 49.34 -11.52 -11.74
N ALA A 775 50.31 -11.67 -12.63
CA ALA A 775 51.51 -12.50 -12.45
C ALA A 775 52.49 -11.98 -11.39
N ASP A 776 52.47 -10.67 -11.09
CA ASP A 776 53.51 -9.99 -10.29
C ASP A 776 53.10 -9.64 -8.86
N VAL A 777 52.06 -10.28 -8.34
CA VAL A 777 51.61 -10.06 -6.95
C VAL A 777 51.89 -11.33 -6.14
N ALA A 778 53.03 -11.37 -5.43
CA ALA A 778 53.32 -12.37 -4.44
C ALA A 778 53.32 -11.69 -3.06
N VAL A 779 52.27 -11.88 -2.28
CA VAL A 779 52.26 -11.45 -0.87
C VAL A 779 52.35 -12.68 0.03
N GLU A 780 53.45 -12.79 0.76
CA GLU A 780 53.53 -13.74 1.86
C GLU A 780 52.64 -13.26 3.00
N ALA A 781 51.53 -13.93 3.22
CA ALA A 781 50.78 -13.78 4.44
C ALA A 781 51.52 -14.59 5.55
N GLU A 782 52.29 -13.92 6.38
CA GLU A 782 52.78 -14.57 7.57
C GLU A 782 51.61 -15.09 8.40
N GLN A 783 51.56 -16.43 8.57
CA GLN A 783 50.75 -17.07 9.58
C GLN A 783 51.23 -16.62 10.96
N LYS A 784 50.57 -15.62 11.51
CA LYS A 784 50.52 -15.54 12.98
C LYS A 784 49.42 -16.46 13.45
N ASP A 785 49.75 -17.73 13.70
CA ASP A 785 48.95 -18.59 14.55
C ASP A 785 48.70 -17.81 15.84
N ALA A 786 47.47 -17.75 16.26
CA ALA A 786 47.06 -17.06 17.47
C ALA A 786 47.45 -17.89 18.71
N THR A 787 48.75 -17.99 18.94
CA THR A 787 49.35 -18.26 20.24
C THR A 787 49.52 -16.93 20.95
N GLY A 788 48.44 -16.21 21.14
CA GLY A 788 48.42 -14.95 21.87
C GLY A 788 47.98 -15.18 23.30
N PHE A 789 48.56 -14.40 24.19
CA PHE A 789 48.17 -14.34 25.59
C PHE A 789 46.76 -13.71 25.70
N VAL A 790 45.88 -14.29 26.48
CA VAL A 790 44.55 -13.75 26.75
C VAL A 790 44.45 -13.43 28.24
N TYR A 791 44.07 -12.21 28.56
CA TYR A 791 43.89 -11.74 29.93
C TYR A 791 42.47 -11.29 30.17
N LYS A 792 41.92 -11.61 31.36
CA LYS A 792 40.68 -11.03 31.84
C LYS A 792 41.00 -9.98 32.88
N VAL A 793 40.56 -8.76 32.68
CA VAL A 793 40.84 -7.61 33.52
C VAL A 793 39.53 -7.10 34.11
N GLY A 794 39.39 -7.08 35.44
CA GLY A 794 38.27 -6.45 36.11
C GLY A 794 38.46 -4.94 36.16
N VAL A 795 37.45 -4.15 35.82
CA VAL A 795 37.52 -2.69 35.79
C VAL A 795 36.29 -2.11 36.51
N GLU A 796 36.54 -1.36 37.60
CA GLU A 796 35.46 -0.66 38.30
C GLU A 796 35.24 0.77 37.76
N ASP A 797 34.18 1.40 38.21
CA ASP A 797 33.73 2.78 37.89
C ASP A 797 33.28 3.02 36.43
N MET A 798 33.11 1.98 35.63
CA MET A 798 32.45 2.11 34.34
C MET A 798 30.91 2.25 34.52
N MET A 799 30.33 3.37 34.07
CA MET A 799 28.89 3.65 34.22
C MET A 799 28.14 3.85 32.90
N CYS A 800 28.86 3.90 31.78
CA CYS A 800 28.20 4.17 30.46
C CYS A 800 29.06 3.66 29.29
N GLU A 801 28.50 3.64 28.09
CA GLU A 801 29.24 3.23 26.88
C GLU A 801 30.46 4.12 26.54
N HIS A 802 30.48 5.35 27.05
CA HIS A 802 31.65 6.22 26.88
C HIS A 802 32.83 5.71 27.69
N CYS A 803 32.57 5.21 28.91
CA CYS A 803 33.56 4.57 29.75
C CYS A 803 34.16 3.31 29.10
N VAL A 804 33.30 2.50 28.49
CA VAL A 804 33.70 1.29 27.73
C VAL A 804 34.68 1.65 26.60
N LYS A 805 34.39 2.71 25.87
CA LYS A 805 35.28 3.20 24.78
C LYS A 805 36.60 3.74 25.29
N ALA A 806 36.62 4.45 26.42
CA ALA A 806 37.83 4.98 27.04
C ALA A 806 38.75 3.84 27.52
N VAL A 807 38.19 2.89 28.26
CA VAL A 807 38.94 1.71 28.75
C VAL A 807 39.45 0.86 27.57
N LYS A 808 38.62 0.63 26.56
CA LYS A 808 39.03 -0.09 25.35
C LYS A 808 40.20 0.63 24.64
N GLY A 809 40.07 1.93 24.44
CA GLY A 809 41.14 2.73 23.82
C GLY A 809 42.43 2.77 24.61
N ALA A 810 42.37 2.74 25.95
CA ALA A 810 43.55 2.67 26.80
C ALA A 810 44.25 1.32 26.67
N LEU A 811 43.52 0.22 26.70
CA LEU A 811 44.06 -1.13 26.55
C LEU A 811 44.67 -1.39 25.17
N GLU A 812 44.03 -0.91 24.10
CA GLU A 812 44.50 -1.07 22.71
C GLU A 812 45.73 -0.21 22.39
N LYS A 813 46.07 0.79 23.23
CA LYS A 813 47.30 1.57 23.10
C LYS A 813 48.51 0.86 23.71
N ILE A 814 48.34 -0.18 24.52
CA ILE A 814 49.46 -0.93 25.13
C ILE A 814 50.21 -1.69 24.01
N PRO A 815 51.50 -1.51 23.84
CA PRO A 815 52.27 -2.25 22.85
C PRO A 815 52.14 -3.76 23.01
N GLY A 816 51.71 -4.43 21.93
CA GLY A 816 51.50 -5.87 21.93
C GLY A 816 50.05 -6.30 22.24
N VAL A 817 49.15 -5.39 22.55
CA VAL A 817 47.71 -5.70 22.61
C VAL A 817 47.15 -5.70 21.18
N VAL A 818 46.52 -6.83 20.80
CA VAL A 818 45.92 -7.07 19.49
C VAL A 818 44.45 -6.61 19.47
N SER A 819 43.73 -6.87 20.56
CA SER A 819 42.35 -6.43 20.75
C SER A 819 41.95 -6.42 22.21
N ALA A 820 41.02 -5.52 22.58
CA ALA A 820 40.39 -5.50 23.90
C ALA A 820 38.85 -5.46 23.73
N ASP A 821 38.17 -6.39 24.34
CA ASP A 821 36.71 -6.44 24.42
C ASP A 821 36.27 -6.07 25.83
N VAL A 822 35.58 -4.93 25.98
CA VAL A 822 35.19 -4.38 27.28
C VAL A 822 33.69 -4.50 27.47
N SER A 823 33.24 -5.09 28.56
CA SER A 823 31.82 -5.27 28.92
C SER A 823 31.46 -4.39 30.14
N LEU A 824 30.50 -3.53 29.92
CA LEU A 824 29.92 -2.70 30.99
C LEU A 824 29.13 -3.54 32.01
N GLU A 825 28.38 -4.57 31.55
CA GLU A 825 27.57 -5.43 32.41
C GLU A 825 28.44 -6.32 33.33
N GLN A 826 29.57 -6.80 32.79
CA GLN A 826 30.49 -7.67 33.55
C GLN A 826 31.58 -6.89 34.27
N LYS A 827 31.64 -5.57 34.11
CA LYS A 827 32.68 -4.72 34.66
C LYS A 827 34.08 -5.29 34.40
N SER A 828 34.32 -5.82 33.19
CA SER A 828 35.57 -6.50 32.83
C SER A 828 35.95 -6.29 31.37
N ALA A 829 37.22 -6.42 31.08
CA ALA A 829 37.79 -6.43 29.74
C ALA A 829 38.50 -7.75 29.45
N VAL A 830 38.34 -8.29 28.24
CA VAL A 830 39.13 -9.41 27.72
C VAL A 830 40.16 -8.84 26.77
N VAL A 831 41.43 -8.95 27.12
CA VAL A 831 42.56 -8.41 26.38
C VAL A 831 43.34 -9.54 25.71
N ARG A 832 43.49 -9.46 24.40
CA ARG A 832 44.35 -10.37 23.62
C ARG A 832 45.62 -9.65 23.20
N ALA A 833 46.76 -10.28 23.51
CA ALA A 833 48.07 -9.72 23.25
C ALA A 833 49.00 -10.72 22.56
N ASP A 834 49.90 -10.25 21.73
CA ASP A 834 50.95 -11.05 21.05
C ASP A 834 52.19 -11.29 21.93
N ARG A 835 52.26 -10.65 23.09
CA ARG A 835 53.27 -10.83 24.12
C ARG A 835 52.67 -10.95 25.51
N ALA A 836 53.45 -11.42 26.46
CA ALA A 836 53.05 -11.36 27.86
C ALA A 836 52.95 -9.92 28.35
N LEU A 837 51.76 -9.56 28.90
CA LEU A 837 51.51 -8.26 29.53
C LEU A 837 51.73 -8.39 31.05
N SER A 838 52.30 -7.37 31.64
CA SER A 838 52.38 -7.27 33.10
C SER A 838 51.11 -6.63 33.68
N GLN A 839 50.76 -6.98 34.92
CA GLN A 839 49.66 -6.34 35.62
C GLN A 839 49.85 -4.83 35.78
N GLU A 840 51.10 -4.38 35.96
CA GLU A 840 51.44 -2.96 36.10
C GLU A 840 51.14 -2.19 34.81
N GLU A 841 51.51 -2.71 33.63
CA GLU A 841 51.26 -2.06 32.33
C GLU A 841 49.77 -1.88 32.06
N VAL A 842 48.97 -2.89 32.37
CA VAL A 842 47.51 -2.83 32.17
C VAL A 842 46.86 -1.91 33.20
N THR A 843 47.33 -1.97 34.44
CA THR A 843 46.81 -1.09 35.51
C THR A 843 47.11 0.39 35.25
N ASP A 844 48.34 0.69 34.81
CA ASP A 844 48.73 2.08 34.51
C ASP A 844 47.96 2.66 33.31
N ALA A 845 47.73 1.86 32.29
CA ALA A 845 46.93 2.26 31.12
C ALA A 845 45.46 2.58 31.46
N ILE A 846 44.85 1.79 32.32
CA ILE A 846 43.46 1.98 32.76
C ILE A 846 43.32 3.13 33.75
N LYS A 847 44.30 3.28 34.65
CA LYS A 847 44.38 4.41 35.61
C LYS A 847 44.61 5.75 34.94
N ALA A 848 45.30 5.79 33.81
CA ALA A 848 45.47 7.01 33.01
C ALA A 848 44.15 7.60 32.49
N GLU A 849 43.09 6.83 32.41
CA GLU A 849 41.73 7.23 32.02
C GLU A 849 40.77 7.30 33.23
N ASP A 850 41.32 7.36 34.47
CA ASP A 850 40.56 7.50 35.74
C ASP A 850 39.69 6.30 36.12
N TYR A 851 40.04 5.05 35.72
CA TYR A 851 39.36 3.83 36.15
C TYR A 851 40.27 2.94 37.03
N GLU A 852 39.66 2.11 37.89
CA GLU A 852 40.39 1.17 38.75
C GLU A 852 40.34 -0.28 38.24
N VAL A 853 41.50 -0.97 38.27
CA VAL A 853 41.61 -2.38 37.95
C VAL A 853 41.44 -3.21 39.21
N THR A 854 40.42 -4.08 39.21
CA THR A 854 40.07 -4.93 40.37
C THR A 854 40.67 -6.33 40.29
N SER A 855 40.89 -6.84 39.09
CA SER A 855 41.52 -8.15 38.88
C SER A 855 42.28 -8.20 37.56
N PHE A 856 43.35 -9.01 37.53
CA PHE A 856 44.13 -9.30 36.34
C PHE A 856 44.49 -10.78 36.32
N GLU A 857 43.88 -11.54 35.41
CA GLU A 857 44.06 -12.97 35.31
C GLU A 857 44.43 -13.38 33.89
N ALA A 858 45.47 -14.22 33.74
CA ALA A 858 45.83 -14.82 32.47
C ALA A 858 44.87 -16.01 32.21
N VAL A 859 44.09 -15.93 31.18
CA VAL A 859 43.17 -17.01 30.77
C VAL A 859 43.94 -17.96 29.87
N SER A 860 44.20 -19.19 30.34
CA SER A 860 44.75 -20.24 29.47
C SER A 860 43.75 -20.54 28.35
N THR A 861 44.21 -20.59 27.08
CA THR A 861 43.37 -20.96 25.93
C THR A 861 42.70 -22.30 26.16
N PRO A 862 41.36 -22.40 26.06
CA PRO A 862 40.65 -23.67 26.18
C PRO A 862 41.00 -24.59 25.01
N LYS A 863 41.38 -25.82 25.30
CA LYS A 863 41.77 -26.78 24.26
C LYS A 863 40.65 -27.69 23.79
N GLU A 864 39.52 -27.80 24.53
CA GLU A 864 38.39 -28.68 24.17
C GLU A 864 37.08 -27.96 24.29
N ALA A 865 36.24 -28.12 23.27
CA ALA A 865 34.85 -27.62 23.27
C ALA A 865 33.89 -28.79 23.65
N VAL A 866 33.14 -28.60 24.73
CA VAL A 866 32.17 -29.57 25.25
C VAL A 866 30.76 -29.12 24.84
N ALA A 867 29.95 -30.03 24.30
CA ALA A 867 28.57 -29.79 23.94
C ALA A 867 27.63 -30.43 24.99
N ILE A 868 26.71 -29.64 25.54
CA ILE A 868 25.77 -30.05 26.59
C ILE A 868 24.37 -30.00 26.02
N LYS A 869 23.70 -31.16 25.99
CA LYS A 869 22.30 -31.19 25.56
C LYS A 869 21.37 -31.02 26.75
N ILE A 870 20.51 -30.03 26.70
CA ILE A 870 19.67 -29.55 27.80
C ILE A 870 18.19 -29.66 27.38
N ASP A 871 17.38 -30.31 28.19
CA ASP A 871 15.93 -30.39 28.01
C ASP A 871 15.22 -29.42 28.97
N GLY A 872 14.06 -28.86 28.54
CA GLY A 872 13.24 -27.95 29.33
C GLY A 872 13.44 -26.47 29.01
N MET A 873 14.33 -26.10 28.07
CA MET A 873 14.44 -24.72 27.61
C MET A 873 13.30 -24.38 26.64
N MET A 874 12.48 -23.38 26.95
CA MET A 874 11.29 -23.01 26.12
C MET A 874 11.28 -21.53 25.68
N CYS A 875 12.18 -20.69 26.12
CA CYS A 875 12.22 -19.25 25.81
C CYS A 875 13.60 -18.64 25.98
N GLU A 876 13.81 -17.43 25.47
CA GLU A 876 15.09 -16.69 25.63
C GLU A 876 15.49 -16.43 27.09
N HIS A 877 14.54 -16.42 28.02
CA HIS A 877 14.84 -16.28 29.44
C HIS A 877 15.57 -17.53 29.97
N CYS A 878 15.18 -18.73 29.48
CA CYS A 878 15.84 -19.98 29.78
C CYS A 878 17.28 -19.98 29.26
N VAL A 879 17.50 -19.48 28.04
CA VAL A 879 18.86 -19.34 27.47
C VAL A 879 19.76 -18.47 28.36
N LYS A 880 19.23 -17.35 28.86
CA LYS A 880 19.95 -16.44 29.76
C LYS A 880 20.26 -17.10 31.12
N ALA A 881 19.32 -17.88 31.67
CA ALA A 881 19.51 -18.58 32.93
C ALA A 881 20.62 -19.64 32.79
N VAL A 882 20.57 -20.49 31.76
CA VAL A 882 21.60 -21.51 31.47
C VAL A 882 22.96 -20.87 31.19
N THR A 883 22.98 -19.80 30.40
CA THR A 883 24.23 -19.05 30.14
C THR A 883 24.84 -18.52 31.41
N LYS A 884 24.04 -17.98 32.32
CA LYS A 884 24.50 -17.46 33.60
C LYS A 884 25.03 -18.57 34.53
N ALA A 885 24.32 -19.70 34.60
CA ALA A 885 24.71 -20.85 35.40
C ALA A 885 26.08 -21.39 34.94
N LEU A 886 26.26 -21.58 33.63
CA LEU A 886 27.53 -22.08 33.07
C LEU A 886 28.66 -21.05 33.19
N SER A 887 28.38 -19.77 33.06
CA SER A 887 29.39 -18.69 33.21
C SER A 887 29.86 -18.51 34.65
N GLY A 888 29.15 -19.03 35.63
CA GLY A 888 29.51 -19.02 37.04
C GLY A 888 30.54 -20.10 37.44
N ILE A 889 30.94 -20.98 36.54
CA ILE A 889 31.84 -22.09 36.81
C ILE A 889 33.26 -21.67 36.46
N ASP A 890 34.19 -21.74 37.41
CA ASP A 890 35.60 -21.39 37.20
C ASP A 890 36.26 -22.23 36.09
N GLY A 891 36.85 -21.52 35.12
CA GLY A 891 37.53 -22.12 33.97
C GLY A 891 36.61 -22.47 32.77
N VAL A 892 35.29 -22.28 32.87
CA VAL A 892 34.32 -22.54 31.79
C VAL A 892 34.02 -21.26 31.04
N THR A 893 34.11 -21.33 29.72
CA THR A 893 33.71 -20.21 28.82
C THR A 893 32.52 -20.67 27.97
N VAL A 894 31.38 -20.00 28.10
CA VAL A 894 30.19 -20.33 27.29
C VAL A 894 30.41 -19.79 25.88
N LEU A 895 30.36 -20.69 24.87
CA LEU A 895 30.54 -20.36 23.46
C LEU A 895 29.19 -20.01 22.81
N SER A 896 28.16 -20.83 23.06
CA SER A 896 26.80 -20.61 22.58
C SER A 896 25.77 -21.41 23.36
N VAL A 897 24.55 -20.90 23.50
CA VAL A 897 23.36 -21.62 23.98
C VAL A 897 22.25 -21.45 22.96
N SER A 898 21.83 -22.57 22.32
CA SER A 898 20.79 -22.60 21.30
C SER A 898 19.49 -23.10 21.91
N LEU A 899 18.42 -22.32 21.74
CA LEU A 899 17.08 -22.70 22.16
C LEU A 899 16.47 -23.75 21.21
N GLU A 900 16.72 -23.61 19.92
CA GLU A 900 16.14 -24.50 18.88
C GLU A 900 16.69 -25.91 18.97
N ASP A 901 18.01 -26.03 19.25
CA ASP A 901 18.66 -27.33 19.32
C ASP A 901 18.66 -27.92 20.74
N GLY A 902 18.31 -27.12 21.75
CA GLY A 902 18.44 -27.50 23.16
C GLY A 902 19.90 -27.77 23.55
N LEU A 903 20.87 -27.00 22.98
CA LEU A 903 22.29 -27.29 23.06
C LEU A 903 23.06 -26.11 23.62
N ALA A 904 23.88 -26.33 24.66
CA ALA A 904 24.89 -25.40 25.12
C ALA A 904 26.28 -25.90 24.74
N LYS A 905 27.12 -24.98 24.19
CA LYS A 905 28.54 -25.28 23.91
C LYS A 905 29.40 -24.46 24.84
N VAL A 906 30.32 -25.12 25.51
CA VAL A 906 31.27 -24.49 26.44
C VAL A 906 32.68 -24.94 26.12
N ALA A 907 33.62 -24.06 26.36
CA ALA A 907 35.04 -24.36 26.27
C ALA A 907 35.59 -24.55 27.70
N VAL A 908 36.28 -25.63 27.91
CA VAL A 908 36.81 -26.05 29.21
C VAL A 908 38.31 -26.30 29.14
N PRO A 909 39.10 -26.15 30.25
CA PRO A 909 40.52 -26.51 30.28
C PRO A 909 40.74 -28.00 30.06
N GLU A 910 41.91 -28.38 29.53
CA GLU A 910 42.28 -29.79 29.33
C GLU A 910 42.27 -30.54 30.68
N GLY A 911 41.49 -31.64 30.74
CA GLY A 911 41.32 -32.43 31.97
C GLY A 911 40.25 -31.90 32.93
N PHE A 912 39.37 -30.99 32.45
CA PHE A 912 38.23 -30.51 33.24
C PHE A 912 37.20 -31.60 33.44
N ASP A 913 36.71 -31.75 34.68
CA ASP A 913 35.66 -32.70 35.03
C ASP A 913 34.31 -32.20 34.54
N THR A 914 33.85 -32.76 33.41
CA THR A 914 32.60 -32.34 32.71
C THR A 914 31.34 -32.60 33.54
N GLU A 915 31.35 -33.47 34.53
CA GLU A 915 30.22 -33.70 35.46
C GLU A 915 29.90 -32.43 36.29
N LYS A 916 30.86 -31.52 36.45
CA LYS A 916 30.64 -30.24 37.14
C LYS A 916 29.79 -29.25 36.37
N LEU A 917 29.57 -29.49 35.07
CA LEU A 917 28.72 -28.65 34.23
C LEU A 917 27.23 -28.96 34.46
N LYS A 918 26.92 -30.12 35.04
CA LYS A 918 25.56 -30.62 35.17
C LYS A 918 24.79 -29.97 36.33
N ALA A 919 25.37 -29.93 37.50
CA ALA A 919 24.70 -29.42 38.71
C ALA A 919 24.19 -27.98 38.59
N PRO A 920 24.95 -26.99 38.07
CA PRO A 920 24.48 -25.61 37.96
C PRO A 920 23.31 -25.44 36.97
N ILE A 921 23.22 -26.29 35.94
CA ILE A 921 22.10 -26.28 34.98
C ILE A 921 20.86 -26.87 35.60
N GLU A 922 21.01 -27.97 36.37
CA GLU A 922 19.92 -28.65 37.04
C GLU A 922 19.37 -27.80 38.23
N ASP A 923 20.21 -27.05 38.90
CA ASP A 923 19.81 -26.12 39.97
C ASP A 923 18.93 -24.99 39.46
N GLU A 924 19.06 -24.57 38.18
CA GLU A 924 18.19 -23.61 37.52
C GLU A 924 16.89 -24.25 36.98
N GLY A 925 16.70 -25.56 37.20
CA GLY A 925 15.46 -26.30 36.89
C GLY A 925 15.43 -26.89 35.49
N TYR A 926 16.57 -27.03 34.80
CA TYR A 926 16.69 -27.68 33.49
C TYR A 926 17.33 -29.07 33.62
N GLN A 927 17.04 -29.98 32.68
CA GLN A 927 17.59 -31.33 32.72
C GLN A 927 18.72 -31.46 31.68
N VAL A 928 19.91 -31.91 32.15
CA VAL A 928 21.03 -32.23 31.25
C VAL A 928 20.85 -33.66 30.73
N VAL A 929 20.72 -33.78 29.42
CA VAL A 929 20.46 -35.06 28.74
C VAL A 929 21.77 -35.78 28.40
N ASN A 930 22.74 -35.04 27.87
CA ASN A 930 24.06 -35.57 27.49
C ASN A 930 25.12 -34.48 27.52
N ILE A 931 26.38 -34.83 27.75
CA ILE A 931 27.57 -33.96 27.68
C ILE A 931 28.59 -34.67 26.79
N GLU A 932 28.93 -34.08 25.66
CA GLU A 932 29.87 -34.60 24.65
C GLU A 932 31.08 -33.69 24.46
#